data_f1230555dee57e606f20bf5c8228895e
#
_entry.id   f1230555dee57e606f20bf5c8228895e
#
_cell.length_a   1.000
_cell.length_b   1.000
_cell.length_c   1.000
_cell.angle_alpha   90.00
_cell.angle_beta   90.00
_cell.angle_gamma   90.00
#
_symmetry.space_group_name_H-M   'P 1'
#
loop_
_entity.id
_entity.type
_entity.pdbx_description
1 polymer ?
#
loop_
_entity_poly.entity_id
_entity_poly.type
_entity_poly.pdbx_seq_one_letter_code
_entity_poly.pdbx_strand_id
1 'polypeptide(L)'
;MDFKDTLLMPKTDFPMRGNLPNREPDIQKTWEEEDIYRLVQERTKDRPKFILHDGPPYANGDIHMGHALNKILKDFIVRYKSMSGYNAPYVPGWDTHGLPIETALTKNKKVNRKEMSVADFRKLCEEYAWKQIEGQREQFKRLGVRGDWENPYVTLKPEYEAQQIRVFGEMAKRGYIYKGLKPVNWSPSSESALAEAEIEYQDKRSASIYVAFGVKDGKGVLENGERIIIWTTTPWTIPANLGISVHPDLEYSVIAVGEDRFVVASALVENVASACGFDQYEVTRTIKGKDLENIVAEHPLYGRDSLVMLGEHVTTDAGTGCVHTAPGHGEDDFIIGQKYGLDVLCPVDAKGVMTSEAPGFEGMFYDDANKAITQQLDEKGALVKLEFITHSYPHDWRTKKPTIFRATAQWFASIKDFRSDLLGAIKETKWVPEWGEQRLHNMVRDRGDWCISRQRAWGVPIPVFYAENGEPIITDETIEHVSELFRQHGSNIWFEKEAKDLLPEGFTHPGSPNGTFTKEQDIMDVWFDSGSSHQAVLEEREDLVRPADLYLEGSDQYRGWFNSSLSTAVAVTGKAPYKGVLSHGFALDGEGRKMSKSIGNVVVPAKVMKQLGADILRLWVSSVDYQADVRVSDAILKQVAEVYRKIRNTFRFLHGNLFDFDPKTNAVAVEDLREVDQYMLIKLNKLIDKVKKAYDEYEFAVVYHSIHNFCTIELSSFYLDFAKDIVYIEHADHPDRRSMQTVFYETLLALVKLSAPILPHTADELWFHLTFVEEQSVQLTDMPETITVPNSEATEDKFDRFMAFRDDVLKALETARNEKIIGKSLEANLKLYPNKENQELLASIKENLSQLFIVSELTISEENEAPNDAQSFATGKIAVEKAEGEMCERSRVISKDVGANPKYPTLSLRNAEIVEKYYQK
;
A
#
# COMPACT_ATOMS: atom_id res chain seq x y z
N MET A 1 -2.56 -22.55 -59.44
CA MET A 1 -2.78 -22.63 -57.98
C MET A 1 -1.77 -21.74 -57.30
N ASP A 2 -2.19 -20.79 -56.51
CA ASP A 2 -1.28 -20.03 -55.66
C ASP A 2 -1.00 -20.89 -54.40
N PHE A 3 0.27 -21.24 -54.20
CA PHE A 3 0.64 -22.14 -53.09
C PHE A 3 0.41 -21.49 -51.72
N LYS A 4 0.27 -20.16 -51.65
CA LYS A 4 -0.14 -19.44 -50.42
C LYS A 4 -1.49 -19.93 -49.91
N ASP A 5 -2.40 -20.31 -50.79
CA ASP A 5 -3.73 -20.79 -50.42
C ASP A 5 -3.69 -22.21 -49.83
N THR A 6 -2.57 -22.89 -49.91
CA THR A 6 -2.36 -24.22 -49.34
C THR A 6 -1.68 -24.21 -47.96
N LEU A 7 -1.29 -23.00 -47.48
CA LEU A 7 -0.70 -22.82 -46.18
C LEU A 7 -1.81 -22.69 -45.12
N LEU A 8 -1.60 -23.36 -43.99
CA LEU A 8 -2.52 -23.29 -42.86
C LEU A 8 -2.14 -22.10 -41.95
N MET A 9 -2.29 -20.89 -42.51
CA MET A 9 -1.95 -19.69 -41.78
C MET A 9 -2.91 -19.44 -40.63
N PRO A 10 -2.45 -18.80 -39.52
CA PRO A 10 -3.30 -18.54 -38.38
C PRO A 10 -4.52 -17.69 -38.71
N LYS A 11 -5.66 -18.04 -38.13
CA LYS A 11 -6.93 -17.33 -38.30
C LYS A 11 -7.50 -17.02 -36.93
N THR A 12 -7.70 -15.75 -36.65
CA THR A 12 -8.27 -15.29 -35.40
C THR A 12 -8.92 -13.91 -35.55
N ASP A 13 -10.07 -13.75 -34.93
CA ASP A 13 -10.73 -12.46 -34.78
C ASP A 13 -10.21 -11.68 -33.55
N PHE A 14 -9.38 -12.29 -32.72
CA PHE A 14 -8.74 -11.61 -31.61
C PHE A 14 -7.77 -10.54 -32.16
N PRO A 15 -8.04 -9.24 -31.88
CA PRO A 15 -7.33 -8.16 -32.54
C PRO A 15 -5.84 -8.11 -32.15
N MET A 16 -5.00 -7.77 -33.12
CA MET A 16 -3.54 -7.62 -32.89
C MET A 16 -3.26 -6.46 -31.94
N ARG A 17 -3.96 -5.33 -32.13
CA ARG A 17 -3.81 -4.16 -31.24
C ARG A 17 -4.79 -4.23 -30.10
N GLY A 18 -4.29 -3.98 -28.87
CA GLY A 18 -5.13 -3.97 -27.68
C GLY A 18 -6.25 -2.94 -27.74
N ASN A 19 -5.92 -1.69 -28.16
CA ASN A 19 -6.87 -0.58 -28.16
C ASN A 19 -7.65 -0.49 -26.84
N LEU A 20 -6.94 -0.71 -25.75
CA LEU A 20 -7.51 -0.89 -24.42
C LEU A 20 -8.39 0.28 -23.97
N PRO A 21 -8.01 1.55 -24.20
CA PRO A 21 -8.87 2.66 -23.79
C PRO A 21 -10.29 2.59 -24.33
N ASN A 22 -10.48 2.02 -25.52
CA ASN A 22 -11.80 1.88 -26.15
C ASN A 22 -12.46 0.55 -25.87
N ARG A 23 -11.71 -0.54 -25.71
CA ARG A 23 -12.27 -1.89 -25.50
C ARG A 23 -12.57 -2.20 -24.04
N GLU A 24 -11.77 -1.73 -23.11
CA GLU A 24 -11.99 -2.00 -21.70
C GLU A 24 -13.36 -1.56 -21.20
N PRO A 25 -13.88 -0.37 -21.56
CA PRO A 25 -15.23 0.02 -21.17
C PRO A 25 -16.33 -0.95 -21.65
N ASP A 26 -16.19 -1.48 -22.85
CA ASP A 26 -17.15 -2.47 -23.38
C ASP A 26 -17.08 -3.80 -22.62
N ILE A 27 -15.89 -4.23 -22.28
CA ILE A 27 -15.67 -5.44 -21.47
C ILE A 27 -16.25 -5.25 -20.07
N GLN A 28 -16.01 -4.10 -19.45
CA GLN A 28 -16.55 -3.76 -18.14
C GLN A 28 -18.08 -3.72 -18.16
N LYS A 29 -18.66 -3.20 -19.22
CA LYS A 29 -20.12 -3.21 -19.43
C LYS A 29 -20.67 -4.63 -19.50
N THR A 30 -19.99 -5.53 -20.22
CA THR A 30 -20.36 -6.95 -20.27
C THR A 30 -20.32 -7.58 -18.88
N TRP A 31 -19.29 -7.28 -18.08
CA TRP A 31 -19.20 -7.79 -16.70
C TRP A 31 -20.37 -7.31 -15.83
N GLU A 32 -20.82 -6.08 -15.99
CA GLU A 32 -21.97 -5.53 -15.25
C GLU A 32 -23.27 -6.18 -15.71
N GLU A 33 -23.50 -6.26 -17.02
CA GLU A 33 -24.73 -6.82 -17.60
C GLU A 33 -24.90 -8.30 -17.25
N GLU A 34 -23.82 -9.06 -17.21
CA GLU A 34 -23.80 -10.48 -16.84
C GLU A 34 -23.66 -10.71 -15.33
N ASP A 35 -23.43 -9.64 -14.56
CA ASP A 35 -23.27 -9.69 -13.11
C ASP A 35 -22.19 -10.71 -12.69
N ILE A 36 -21.01 -10.57 -13.26
CA ILE A 36 -19.91 -11.52 -13.08
C ILE A 36 -19.50 -11.65 -11.61
N TYR A 37 -19.49 -10.56 -10.84
CA TYR A 37 -19.18 -10.62 -9.42
C TYR A 37 -20.12 -11.59 -8.69
N ARG A 38 -21.43 -11.47 -8.89
CA ARG A 38 -22.40 -12.37 -8.27
C ARG A 38 -22.20 -13.82 -8.71
N LEU A 39 -21.96 -14.05 -10.00
CA LEU A 39 -21.71 -15.41 -10.52
C LEU A 39 -20.45 -16.04 -9.89
N VAL A 40 -19.39 -15.26 -9.69
CA VAL A 40 -18.19 -15.74 -8.99
C VAL A 40 -18.52 -16.11 -7.54
N GLN A 41 -19.28 -15.27 -6.84
CA GLN A 41 -19.69 -15.55 -5.45
C GLN A 41 -20.56 -16.81 -5.35
N GLU A 42 -21.52 -16.98 -6.23
CA GLU A 42 -22.37 -18.18 -6.28
C GLU A 42 -21.55 -19.45 -6.56
N ARG A 43 -20.65 -19.37 -7.53
CA ARG A 43 -19.78 -20.50 -7.91
C ARG A 43 -18.89 -20.94 -6.74
N THR A 44 -18.45 -20.03 -5.91
CA THR A 44 -17.47 -20.28 -4.84
C THR A 44 -18.08 -20.35 -3.44
N LYS A 45 -19.39 -20.23 -3.29
CA LYS A 45 -20.11 -20.06 -2.00
C LYS A 45 -19.79 -21.14 -0.95
N ASP A 46 -19.54 -22.37 -1.37
CA ASP A 46 -19.28 -23.51 -0.47
C ASP A 46 -17.79 -23.70 -0.18
N ARG A 47 -16.95 -22.83 -0.71
CA ARG A 47 -15.49 -22.87 -0.49
C ARG A 47 -15.12 -22.14 0.82
N PRO A 48 -13.94 -22.42 1.40
CA PRO A 48 -13.44 -21.64 2.52
C PRO A 48 -13.33 -20.15 2.16
N LYS A 49 -13.70 -19.29 3.08
CA LYS A 49 -13.64 -17.84 2.85
C LYS A 49 -12.20 -17.34 2.92
N PHE A 50 -11.89 -16.42 2.04
CA PHE A 50 -10.72 -15.53 2.15
C PHE A 50 -11.21 -14.09 2.13
N ILE A 51 -11.09 -13.41 3.26
CA ILE A 51 -11.57 -12.05 3.44
C ILE A 51 -10.39 -11.08 3.40
N LEU A 52 -10.32 -10.31 2.33
CA LEU A 52 -9.49 -9.11 2.27
C LEU A 52 -10.40 -7.93 2.60
N HIS A 53 -10.21 -7.35 3.77
CA HIS A 53 -11.04 -6.23 4.22
C HIS A 53 -10.47 -4.93 3.68
N ASP A 54 -11.30 -4.17 2.98
CA ASP A 54 -10.90 -2.92 2.36
C ASP A 54 -10.79 -1.80 3.40
N GLY A 55 -9.62 -1.17 3.50
CA GLY A 55 -9.46 0.06 4.25
C GLY A 55 -10.14 1.20 3.51
N PRO A 56 -10.99 2.00 4.19
CA PRO A 56 -11.83 2.96 3.52
C PRO A 56 -11.04 4.21 3.11
N PRO A 57 -10.90 4.51 1.82
CA PRO A 57 -10.36 5.79 1.40
C PRO A 57 -11.32 6.93 1.77
N TYR A 58 -10.78 8.13 1.93
CA TYR A 58 -11.61 9.30 2.16
C TYR A 58 -12.44 9.64 0.92
N ALA A 59 -13.72 9.96 1.17
CA ALA A 59 -14.66 10.40 0.14
C ALA A 59 -14.42 11.87 -0.21
N ASN A 60 -13.26 12.18 -0.77
CA ASN A 60 -12.87 13.54 -1.13
C ASN A 60 -11.86 13.56 -2.27
N GLY A 61 -12.25 14.15 -3.39
CA GLY A 61 -11.42 14.31 -4.58
C GLY A 61 -11.34 13.07 -5.47
N ASP A 62 -10.63 13.23 -6.58
CA ASP A 62 -10.37 12.14 -7.52
C ASP A 62 -9.31 11.20 -6.97
N ILE A 63 -9.33 9.97 -7.46
CA ILE A 63 -8.30 9.00 -7.09
C ILE A 63 -6.93 9.43 -7.63
N HIS A 64 -5.90 9.18 -6.85
CA HIS A 64 -4.52 9.38 -7.27
C HIS A 64 -3.81 8.04 -7.49
N MET A 65 -2.54 8.10 -7.89
CA MET A 65 -1.77 6.90 -8.23
C MET A 65 -1.60 5.94 -7.03
N GLY A 66 -1.53 6.47 -5.82
CA GLY A 66 -1.50 5.66 -4.59
C GLY A 66 -2.78 4.84 -4.39
N HIS A 67 -3.94 5.42 -4.68
CA HIS A 67 -5.22 4.70 -4.67
C HIS A 67 -5.25 3.60 -5.72
N ALA A 68 -4.75 3.89 -6.93
CA ALA A 68 -4.70 2.90 -8.01
C ALA A 68 -3.80 1.71 -7.63
N LEU A 69 -2.60 1.99 -7.11
CA LEU A 69 -1.68 0.96 -6.62
C LEU A 69 -2.35 0.07 -5.56
N ASN A 70 -2.98 0.68 -4.57
CA ASN A 70 -3.65 0.00 -3.46
C ASN A 70 -4.77 -0.93 -3.95
N LYS A 71 -5.72 -0.39 -4.71
CA LYS A 71 -6.89 -1.15 -5.17
C LYS A 71 -6.51 -2.24 -6.17
N ILE A 72 -5.55 -1.99 -7.03
CA ILE A 72 -5.09 -2.99 -8.01
C ILE A 72 -4.41 -4.17 -7.30
N LEU A 73 -3.55 -3.91 -6.30
CA LEU A 73 -2.95 -4.98 -5.50
C LEU A 73 -4.01 -5.85 -4.81
N LYS A 74 -5.00 -5.24 -4.21
CA LYS A 74 -6.14 -5.94 -3.60
C LYS A 74 -6.87 -6.81 -4.61
N ASP A 75 -7.12 -6.27 -5.79
CA ASP A 75 -7.83 -6.97 -6.85
C ASP A 75 -7.06 -8.19 -7.38
N PHE A 76 -5.73 -8.09 -7.48
CA PHE A 76 -4.89 -9.26 -7.81
C PHE A 76 -5.15 -10.42 -6.85
N ILE A 77 -5.15 -10.12 -5.56
CA ILE A 77 -5.31 -11.12 -4.50
C ILE A 77 -6.71 -11.72 -4.53
N VAL A 78 -7.73 -10.89 -4.58
CA VAL A 78 -9.13 -11.32 -4.56
C VAL A 78 -9.45 -12.17 -5.79
N ARG A 79 -9.02 -11.75 -6.99
CA ARG A 79 -9.21 -12.52 -8.22
C ARG A 79 -8.48 -13.85 -8.17
N TYR A 80 -7.22 -13.85 -7.75
CA TYR A 80 -6.47 -15.08 -7.62
C TYR A 80 -7.10 -16.06 -6.62
N LYS A 81 -7.47 -15.57 -5.43
CA LYS A 81 -8.07 -16.43 -4.39
C LYS A 81 -9.38 -17.06 -4.86
N SER A 82 -10.23 -16.33 -5.56
CA SER A 82 -11.48 -16.88 -6.11
C SER A 82 -11.23 -17.94 -7.20
N MET A 83 -10.07 -17.94 -7.84
CA MET A 83 -9.65 -18.96 -8.82
C MET A 83 -8.80 -20.07 -8.18
N SER A 84 -8.56 -20.03 -6.88
CA SER A 84 -7.63 -20.92 -6.17
C SER A 84 -8.28 -21.63 -4.99
N GLY A 85 -9.57 -21.90 -5.09
CA GLY A 85 -10.27 -22.73 -4.10
C GLY A 85 -10.91 -21.95 -2.95
N TYR A 86 -10.99 -20.63 -3.02
CA TYR A 86 -11.60 -19.80 -1.99
C TYR A 86 -12.86 -19.09 -2.48
N ASN A 87 -13.73 -18.77 -1.53
CA ASN A 87 -14.75 -17.75 -1.68
C ASN A 87 -14.17 -16.43 -1.17
N ALA A 88 -13.94 -15.49 -2.06
CA ALA A 88 -13.27 -14.22 -1.76
C ALA A 88 -14.18 -13.02 -2.10
N PRO A 89 -15.19 -12.73 -1.27
CA PRO A 89 -16.00 -11.53 -1.47
C PRO A 89 -15.17 -10.29 -1.20
N TYR A 90 -15.41 -9.24 -1.97
CA TYR A 90 -14.74 -7.97 -1.80
C TYR A 90 -15.77 -6.85 -1.66
N VAL A 91 -15.83 -6.24 -0.50
CA VAL A 91 -16.72 -5.13 -0.17
C VAL A 91 -15.90 -3.87 -0.06
N PRO A 92 -15.95 -2.96 -1.05
CA PRO A 92 -15.24 -1.70 -0.96
C PRO A 92 -15.85 -0.80 0.12
N GLY A 93 -15.02 0.06 0.71
CA GLY A 93 -15.47 0.97 1.74
C GLY A 93 -15.08 2.42 1.47
N TRP A 94 -15.75 3.35 2.18
CA TRP A 94 -15.40 4.76 2.21
C TRP A 94 -15.48 5.32 3.61
N ASP A 95 -14.50 6.14 3.94
CA ASP A 95 -14.46 6.98 5.14
C ASP A 95 -15.00 8.36 4.78
N THR A 96 -16.02 8.81 5.49
CA THR A 96 -16.80 9.98 5.09
C THR A 96 -16.82 11.10 6.10
N HIS A 97 -16.34 10.86 7.32
CA HIS A 97 -16.37 11.84 8.38
C HIS A 97 -15.05 12.62 8.51
N GLY A 98 -15.10 13.69 9.26
CA GLY A 98 -13.95 14.46 9.70
C GLY A 98 -13.66 15.72 8.92
N LEU A 99 -12.55 16.32 9.27
CA LEU A 99 -12.12 17.64 8.81
C LEU A 99 -11.95 17.80 7.30
N PRO A 100 -11.55 16.75 6.52
CA PRO A 100 -11.36 16.96 5.07
C PRO A 100 -12.60 17.48 4.35
N ILE A 101 -13.78 16.94 4.68
CA ILE A 101 -15.05 17.35 4.06
C ILE A 101 -15.53 18.69 4.61
N GLU A 102 -15.43 18.90 5.92
CA GLU A 102 -15.72 20.21 6.51
C GLU A 102 -14.89 21.31 5.87
N THR A 103 -13.59 21.07 5.67
CA THR A 103 -12.67 22.02 5.02
C THR A 103 -13.06 22.26 3.56
N ALA A 104 -13.41 21.20 2.82
CA ALA A 104 -13.85 21.35 1.44
C ALA A 104 -15.09 22.24 1.31
N LEU A 105 -16.06 22.09 2.21
CA LEU A 105 -17.25 22.92 2.23
C LEU A 105 -16.97 24.35 2.66
N THR A 106 -16.21 24.55 3.73
CA THR A 106 -15.98 25.90 4.30
C THR A 106 -15.03 26.75 3.47
N LYS A 107 -13.95 26.15 2.95
CA LYS A 107 -12.95 26.88 2.15
C LYS A 107 -13.32 26.98 0.67
N ASN A 108 -13.65 25.85 0.06
CA ASN A 108 -13.85 25.79 -1.39
C ASN A 108 -15.24 26.26 -1.82
N LYS A 109 -16.27 25.92 -1.06
CA LYS A 109 -17.67 26.29 -1.33
C LYS A 109 -18.15 27.46 -0.50
N LYS A 110 -17.30 28.03 0.34
CA LYS A 110 -17.59 29.21 1.18
C LYS A 110 -18.82 29.07 2.06
N VAL A 111 -19.11 27.86 2.51
CA VAL A 111 -20.21 27.62 3.46
C VAL A 111 -19.79 28.13 4.83
N ASN A 112 -20.61 28.95 5.43
CA ASN A 112 -20.35 29.46 6.79
C ASN A 112 -21.08 28.59 7.83
N ARG A 113 -20.32 27.72 8.48
CA ARG A 113 -20.82 26.80 9.50
C ARG A 113 -21.53 27.49 10.66
N LYS A 114 -21.08 28.71 11.00
CA LYS A 114 -21.60 29.47 12.14
C LYS A 114 -23.00 30.07 11.89
N GLU A 115 -23.42 30.13 10.64
CA GLU A 115 -24.71 30.70 10.23
C GLU A 115 -25.84 29.69 10.12
N MET A 116 -25.56 28.40 10.41
CA MET A 116 -26.55 27.34 10.31
C MET A 116 -26.50 26.39 11.50
N SER A 117 -27.56 25.59 11.68
CA SER A 117 -27.58 24.55 12.70
C SER A 117 -26.53 23.48 12.40
N VAL A 118 -26.06 22.78 13.44
CA VAL A 118 -25.15 21.64 13.27
C VAL A 118 -25.77 20.55 12.38
N ALA A 119 -27.05 20.25 12.58
CA ALA A 119 -27.76 19.26 11.77
C ALA A 119 -27.79 19.64 10.29
N ASP A 120 -28.06 20.90 9.95
CA ASP A 120 -28.09 21.36 8.56
C ASP A 120 -26.70 21.32 7.91
N PHE A 121 -25.66 21.72 8.64
CA PHE A 121 -24.28 21.61 8.17
C PHE A 121 -23.89 20.15 7.90
N ARG A 122 -24.27 19.23 8.78
CA ARG A 122 -24.01 17.80 8.62
C ARG A 122 -24.71 17.23 7.39
N LYS A 123 -25.92 17.69 7.05
CA LYS A 123 -26.61 17.29 5.79
C LYS A 123 -25.83 17.71 4.56
N LEU A 124 -25.25 18.90 4.56
CA LEU A 124 -24.38 19.35 3.46
C LEU A 124 -23.10 18.49 3.35
N CYS A 125 -22.52 18.12 4.48
CA CYS A 125 -21.37 17.20 4.50
C CYS A 125 -21.73 15.84 3.93
N GLU A 126 -22.87 15.30 4.30
CA GLU A 126 -23.37 14.01 3.80
C GLU A 126 -23.58 14.03 2.28
N GLU A 127 -24.26 15.05 1.75
CA GLU A 127 -24.48 15.23 0.31
C GLU A 127 -23.15 15.31 -0.45
N TYR A 128 -22.20 16.08 0.08
CA TYR A 128 -20.86 16.19 -0.49
C TYR A 128 -20.16 14.82 -0.53
N ALA A 129 -20.19 14.09 0.58
CA ALA A 129 -19.56 12.78 0.69
C ALA A 129 -20.13 11.78 -0.34
N TRP A 130 -21.45 11.69 -0.46
CA TRP A 130 -22.09 10.80 -1.43
C TRP A 130 -21.69 11.13 -2.87
N LYS A 131 -21.61 12.38 -3.21
CA LYS A 131 -21.15 12.83 -4.53
C LYS A 131 -19.71 12.41 -4.82
N GLN A 132 -18.85 12.53 -3.82
CA GLN A 132 -17.45 12.12 -3.96
C GLN A 132 -17.34 10.58 -4.10
N ILE A 133 -18.12 9.82 -3.34
CA ILE A 133 -18.19 8.37 -3.44
C ILE A 133 -18.58 7.94 -4.86
N GLU A 134 -19.60 8.53 -5.45
CA GLU A 134 -20.04 8.21 -6.81
C GLU A 134 -18.91 8.43 -7.82
N GLY A 135 -18.19 9.55 -7.73
CA GLY A 135 -17.06 9.85 -8.59
C GLY A 135 -15.92 8.84 -8.45
N GLN A 136 -15.53 8.56 -7.21
CA GLN A 136 -14.45 7.60 -6.92
C GLN A 136 -14.85 6.17 -7.30
N ARG A 137 -16.10 5.78 -7.06
CA ARG A 137 -16.61 4.46 -7.46
C ARG A 137 -16.38 4.20 -8.95
N GLU A 138 -16.78 5.14 -9.80
CA GLU A 138 -16.56 5.02 -11.25
C GLU A 138 -15.08 4.94 -11.62
N GLN A 139 -14.24 5.72 -10.95
CA GLN A 139 -12.79 5.69 -11.18
C GLN A 139 -12.18 4.34 -10.76
N PHE A 140 -12.56 3.78 -9.61
CA PHE A 140 -12.09 2.48 -9.17
C PHE A 140 -12.60 1.34 -10.08
N LYS A 141 -13.86 1.39 -10.49
CA LYS A 141 -14.41 0.42 -11.44
C LYS A 141 -13.67 0.47 -12.76
N ARG A 142 -13.30 1.65 -13.23
CA ARG A 142 -12.55 1.83 -14.47
C ARG A 142 -11.14 1.18 -14.40
N LEU A 143 -10.54 1.04 -13.22
CA LEU A 143 -9.32 0.27 -13.01
C LEU A 143 -9.51 -1.25 -13.24
N GLY A 144 -10.73 -1.72 -13.34
CA GLY A 144 -11.06 -3.13 -13.45
C GLY A 144 -11.15 -3.85 -12.11
N VAL A 145 -11.23 -3.14 -11.02
CA VAL A 145 -11.35 -3.72 -9.67
C VAL A 145 -12.73 -4.35 -9.49
N ARG A 146 -12.76 -5.64 -9.18
CA ARG A 146 -13.98 -6.41 -8.97
C ARG A 146 -14.42 -6.38 -7.52
N GLY A 147 -15.68 -6.12 -7.26
CA GLY A 147 -16.24 -6.09 -5.91
C GLY A 147 -17.72 -5.79 -5.89
N ASP A 148 -18.29 -5.74 -4.70
CA ASP A 148 -19.69 -5.37 -4.47
C ASP A 148 -19.84 -3.84 -4.46
N TRP A 149 -19.71 -3.23 -5.62
CA TRP A 149 -19.77 -1.78 -5.79
C TRP A 149 -21.16 -1.19 -5.55
N GLU A 150 -22.19 -2.00 -5.66
CA GLU A 150 -23.58 -1.56 -5.41
C GLU A 150 -23.90 -1.44 -3.92
N ASN A 151 -23.23 -2.24 -3.07
CA ASN A 151 -23.44 -2.28 -1.64
C ASN A 151 -22.13 -2.08 -0.87
N PRO A 152 -21.40 -0.97 -1.09
CA PRO A 152 -20.18 -0.70 -0.33
C PRO A 152 -20.52 -0.46 1.14
N TYR A 153 -19.53 -0.58 2.02
CA TYR A 153 -19.67 -0.03 3.35
C TYR A 153 -19.25 1.45 3.37
N VAL A 154 -19.96 2.23 4.13
CA VAL A 154 -19.70 3.68 4.23
C VAL A 154 -19.88 4.09 5.68
N THR A 155 -18.91 4.77 6.25
CA THR A 155 -18.93 5.09 7.69
C THR A 155 -20.10 5.98 8.11
N LEU A 156 -20.70 6.73 7.18
CA LEU A 156 -21.88 7.55 7.45
C LEU A 156 -23.21 6.79 7.40
N LYS A 157 -23.21 5.53 6.96
CA LYS A 157 -24.46 4.77 6.91
C LYS A 157 -25.00 4.51 8.33
N PRO A 158 -26.32 4.58 8.52
CA PRO A 158 -26.93 4.38 9.85
C PRO A 158 -26.53 3.07 10.53
N GLU A 159 -26.49 1.96 9.81
CA GLU A 159 -26.09 0.67 10.35
C GLU A 159 -24.62 0.63 10.77
N TYR A 160 -23.73 1.36 10.09
CA TYR A 160 -22.33 1.49 10.48
C TYR A 160 -22.20 2.30 11.77
N GLU A 161 -22.84 3.46 11.82
CA GLU A 161 -22.82 4.32 13.00
C GLU A 161 -23.39 3.62 14.23
N ALA A 162 -24.44 2.83 14.07
CA ALA A 162 -25.03 2.04 15.14
C ALA A 162 -24.02 1.05 15.75
N GLN A 163 -23.26 0.37 14.92
CA GLN A 163 -22.23 -0.57 15.38
C GLN A 163 -21.04 0.14 16.02
N GLN A 164 -20.68 1.31 15.51
CA GLN A 164 -19.63 2.13 16.12
C GLN A 164 -19.99 2.55 17.55
N ILE A 165 -21.24 2.91 17.79
CA ILE A 165 -21.76 3.21 19.15
C ILE A 165 -21.61 2.00 20.06
N ARG A 166 -21.87 0.79 19.57
CA ARG A 166 -21.69 -0.46 20.33
C ARG A 166 -20.23 -0.75 20.66
N VAL A 167 -19.31 -0.47 19.74
CA VAL A 167 -17.85 -0.59 19.98
C VAL A 167 -17.45 0.35 21.13
N PHE A 168 -17.87 1.60 21.07
CA PHE A 168 -17.64 2.59 22.12
C PHE A 168 -18.20 2.10 23.45
N GLY A 169 -19.45 1.63 23.47
CA GLY A 169 -20.13 1.15 24.66
C GLY A 169 -19.45 -0.05 25.31
N GLU A 170 -18.98 -1.00 24.52
CA GLU A 170 -18.25 -2.16 25.01
C GLU A 170 -16.89 -1.76 25.63
N MET A 171 -16.19 -0.83 25.00
CA MET A 171 -14.96 -0.27 25.56
C MET A 171 -15.22 0.46 26.88
N ALA A 172 -16.30 1.22 26.94
CA ALA A 172 -16.70 1.91 28.17
C ALA A 172 -17.07 0.93 29.30
N LYS A 173 -17.80 -0.13 28.97
CA LYS A 173 -18.18 -1.21 29.91
C LYS A 173 -16.96 -1.87 30.53
N ARG A 174 -15.90 -2.03 29.75
CA ARG A 174 -14.62 -2.61 30.21
C ARG A 174 -13.74 -1.64 30.98
N GLY A 175 -14.18 -0.37 31.12
CA GLY A 175 -13.46 0.65 31.86
C GLY A 175 -12.34 1.33 31.07
N TYR A 176 -12.31 1.17 29.75
CA TYR A 176 -11.26 1.77 28.92
C TYR A 176 -11.55 3.20 28.49
N ILE A 177 -12.79 3.67 28.65
CA ILE A 177 -13.18 5.03 28.27
C ILE A 177 -13.27 5.93 29.50
N TYR A 178 -12.60 7.06 29.47
CA TYR A 178 -12.65 8.03 30.58
C TYR A 178 -12.52 9.46 30.08
N LYS A 179 -13.02 10.39 30.86
CA LYS A 179 -12.86 11.83 30.65
C LYS A 179 -11.74 12.35 31.55
N GLY A 180 -10.83 13.14 30.99
CA GLY A 180 -9.70 13.68 31.74
C GLY A 180 -9.28 15.07 31.28
N LEU A 181 -8.73 15.86 32.20
CA LEU A 181 -8.08 17.14 31.88
C LEU A 181 -6.58 16.89 31.82
N LYS A 182 -6.00 16.95 30.63
CA LYS A 182 -4.56 16.82 30.41
C LYS A 182 -4.13 17.41 29.08
N PRO A 183 -2.82 17.71 28.90
CA PRO A 183 -2.32 18.22 27.63
C PRO A 183 -2.55 17.24 26.49
N VAL A 184 -3.06 17.76 25.40
CA VAL A 184 -3.23 17.02 24.15
C VAL A 184 -2.64 17.83 23.01
N ASN A 185 -2.36 17.16 21.90
CA ASN A 185 -2.06 17.86 20.65
C ASN A 185 -3.28 18.66 20.25
N TRP A 186 -3.11 19.95 20.12
CA TRP A 186 -4.17 20.89 19.80
C TRP A 186 -3.85 21.65 18.53
N SER A 187 -4.82 21.75 17.62
CA SER A 187 -4.70 22.53 16.40
C SER A 187 -5.46 23.85 16.56
N PRO A 188 -4.78 24.99 16.77
CA PRO A 188 -5.46 26.29 16.83
C PRO A 188 -6.19 26.63 15.53
N SER A 189 -5.67 26.21 14.38
CA SER A 189 -6.28 26.44 13.07
C SER A 189 -7.58 25.66 12.86
N SER A 190 -7.71 24.50 13.49
CA SER A 190 -8.92 23.66 13.46
C SER A 190 -9.79 23.83 14.70
N GLU A 191 -9.28 24.47 15.74
CA GLU A 191 -9.92 24.63 17.06
C GLU A 191 -10.36 23.28 17.64
N SER A 192 -9.50 22.26 17.54
CA SER A 192 -9.78 20.88 17.96
C SER A 192 -8.54 20.13 18.42
N ALA A 193 -8.74 19.13 19.29
CA ALA A 193 -7.74 18.15 19.62
C ALA A 193 -7.41 17.28 18.40
N LEU A 194 -6.18 16.77 18.35
CA LEU A 194 -5.67 15.86 17.34
C LEU A 194 -5.05 14.63 18.00
N ALA A 195 -5.19 13.46 17.35
CA ALA A 195 -4.42 12.30 17.69
C ALA A 195 -3.10 12.24 16.90
N GLU A 196 -2.21 11.35 17.29
CA GLU A 196 -0.89 11.22 16.66
C GLU A 196 -0.98 10.95 15.14
N ALA A 197 -1.97 10.16 14.70
CA ALA A 197 -2.20 9.87 13.29
C ALA A 197 -2.60 11.09 12.45
N GLU A 198 -2.99 12.19 13.10
CA GLU A 198 -3.42 13.43 12.45
C GLU A 198 -2.32 14.50 12.43
N ILE A 199 -1.10 14.12 12.78
CA ILE A 199 0.05 15.02 12.88
C ILE A 199 1.05 14.70 11.79
N GLU A 200 1.55 15.75 11.12
CA GLU A 200 2.66 15.68 10.18
C GLU A 200 3.82 16.52 10.71
N TYR A 201 5.03 16.08 10.53
CA TYR A 201 6.22 16.83 10.93
C TYR A 201 6.77 17.63 9.75
N GLN A 202 6.99 18.90 9.96
CA GLN A 202 7.57 19.84 8.99
C GLN A 202 8.62 20.69 9.69
N ASP A 203 9.56 21.20 8.93
CA ASP A 203 10.55 22.12 9.45
C ASP A 203 9.92 23.45 9.82
N LYS A 204 10.20 23.91 11.04
CA LYS A 204 9.74 25.19 11.56
C LYS A 204 10.91 25.97 12.15
N ARG A 205 11.01 27.24 11.81
CA ARG A 205 11.93 28.18 12.45
C ARG A 205 11.31 28.66 13.75
N SER A 206 12.04 28.46 14.86
CA SER A 206 11.58 28.83 16.20
C SER A 206 12.63 29.62 16.96
N ALA A 207 12.16 30.50 17.86
CA ALA A 207 13.06 31.12 18.81
C ALA A 207 13.55 30.07 19.81
N SER A 208 14.86 30.10 20.08
CA SER A 208 15.52 29.27 21.08
C SER A 208 16.08 30.19 22.13
N ILE A 209 15.58 30.04 23.38
CA ILE A 209 15.98 30.95 24.46
C ILE A 209 16.53 30.22 25.66
N TYR A 210 17.55 30.82 26.28
CA TYR A 210 18.06 30.45 27.57
C TYR A 210 17.63 31.50 28.58
N VAL A 211 16.97 31.09 29.66
CA VAL A 211 16.37 31.94 30.65
C VAL A 211 16.85 31.58 32.04
N ALA A 212 17.25 32.58 32.80
CA ALA A 212 17.73 32.44 34.18
C ALA A 212 16.63 32.71 35.19
N PHE A 213 16.31 31.72 35.99
CA PHE A 213 15.39 31.80 37.13
C PHE A 213 16.13 32.01 38.42
N GLY A 214 15.87 33.08 39.09
CA GLY A 214 16.53 33.41 40.38
C GLY A 214 16.11 32.43 41.50
N VAL A 215 17.05 32.02 42.33
CA VAL A 215 16.76 31.21 43.51
C VAL A 215 16.06 32.06 44.56
N LYS A 216 14.86 31.64 44.98
CA LYS A 216 14.06 32.31 46.03
C LYS A 216 14.22 31.61 47.39
N ASP A 217 14.23 30.30 47.43
CA ASP A 217 14.54 29.47 48.58
C ASP A 217 15.39 28.31 48.15
N GLY A 218 16.69 28.39 48.45
CA GLY A 218 17.69 27.41 48.07
C GLY A 218 17.79 26.19 48.96
N LYS A 219 16.97 26.07 50.01
CA LYS A 219 16.99 24.94 50.97
C LYS A 219 18.34 24.62 51.57
N GLY A 220 19.21 25.61 51.66
CA GLY A 220 20.58 25.41 52.13
C GLY A 220 21.57 24.78 51.14
N VAL A 221 21.11 24.55 49.91
CA VAL A 221 21.90 23.93 48.83
C VAL A 221 22.31 24.99 47.82
N LEU A 222 21.42 25.90 47.44
CA LEU A 222 21.68 27.04 46.60
C LEU A 222 21.51 28.32 47.38
N GLU A 223 22.25 29.36 47.00
CA GLU A 223 22.25 30.66 47.65
C GLU A 223 21.32 31.66 46.91
N ASN A 224 20.83 32.63 47.61
CA ASN A 224 20.13 33.76 47.02
C ASN A 224 21.05 34.50 46.08
N GLY A 225 20.61 34.81 44.88
CA GLY A 225 21.43 35.39 43.81
C GLY A 225 21.99 34.41 42.82
N GLU A 226 21.95 33.12 43.12
CA GLU A 226 22.24 32.08 42.12
C GLU A 226 21.00 31.91 41.25
N ARG A 227 21.22 31.62 39.98
CA ARG A 227 20.13 31.49 39.00
C ARG A 227 20.22 30.17 38.23
N ILE A 228 19.08 29.53 38.05
CA ILE A 228 18.98 28.28 37.31
C ILE A 228 18.68 28.64 35.85
N ILE A 229 19.54 28.20 34.90
CA ILE A 229 19.28 28.44 33.47
C ILE A 229 18.45 27.30 32.93
N ILE A 230 17.30 27.63 32.29
CA ILE A 230 16.50 26.72 31.52
C ILE A 230 16.63 27.05 30.03
N TRP A 231 16.28 26.11 29.19
CA TRP A 231 16.25 26.27 27.74
C TRP A 231 14.90 25.84 27.20
N THR A 232 14.34 26.65 26.26
CA THR A 232 13.10 26.32 25.59
C THR A 232 13.09 26.84 24.15
N THR A 233 12.40 26.12 23.27
CA THR A 233 12.08 26.55 21.90
C THR A 233 10.65 27.09 21.77
N THR A 234 9.91 27.16 22.87
CA THR A 234 8.54 27.66 22.96
C THR A 234 8.42 28.77 23.99
N PRO A 235 8.94 29.99 23.75
CA PRO A 235 8.89 31.07 24.71
C PRO A 235 7.46 31.37 25.21
N TRP A 236 6.44 31.15 24.39
CA TRP A 236 5.04 31.36 24.72
C TRP A 236 4.53 30.48 25.89
N THR A 237 5.26 29.41 26.26
CA THR A 237 4.91 28.59 27.43
C THR A 237 5.51 29.10 28.73
N ILE A 238 6.42 30.06 28.70
CA ILE A 238 7.01 30.65 29.93
C ILE A 238 5.96 31.19 30.88
N PRO A 239 4.93 31.94 30.42
CA PRO A 239 3.86 32.40 31.32
C PRO A 239 3.18 31.27 32.10
N ALA A 240 3.17 30.06 31.57
CA ALA A 240 2.57 28.86 32.20
C ALA A 240 3.55 28.09 33.10
N ASN A 241 4.80 28.54 33.24
CA ASN A 241 5.79 27.88 34.08
C ASN A 241 5.33 27.79 35.55
N LEU A 242 5.41 26.56 36.10
CA LEU A 242 5.15 26.27 37.51
C LEU A 242 6.30 25.54 38.19
N GLY A 243 7.29 25.10 37.41
CA GLY A 243 8.41 24.35 37.96
C GLY A 243 9.58 24.21 37.01
N ILE A 244 10.66 23.63 37.56
CA ILE A 244 11.89 23.26 36.83
C ILE A 244 12.20 21.82 37.17
N SER A 245 12.34 20.97 36.16
CA SER A 245 12.68 19.56 36.32
C SER A 245 14.18 19.32 36.20
N VAL A 246 14.74 18.58 37.12
CA VAL A 246 16.16 18.15 37.11
C VAL A 246 16.24 16.64 37.24
N HIS A 247 17.27 16.01 36.74
CA HIS A 247 17.44 14.58 36.86
C HIS A 247 18.09 14.23 38.18
N PRO A 248 17.55 13.30 38.98
CA PRO A 248 18.09 12.97 40.31
C PRO A 248 19.51 12.43 40.26
N ASP A 249 19.88 11.69 39.20
CA ASP A 249 21.18 11.01 39.07
C ASP A 249 22.23 11.84 38.38
N LEU A 250 21.86 12.98 37.80
CA LEU A 250 22.82 13.90 37.17
C LEU A 250 23.52 14.78 38.19
N GLU A 251 24.75 15.15 37.86
CA GLU A 251 25.51 16.16 38.59
C GLU A 251 25.23 17.53 37.96
N TYR A 252 25.05 18.52 38.80
CA TYR A 252 24.84 19.93 38.43
C TYR A 252 25.97 20.80 38.91
N SER A 253 26.35 21.76 38.12
CA SER A 253 27.45 22.67 38.42
C SER A 253 26.90 24.09 38.65
N VAL A 254 27.46 24.75 39.65
CA VAL A 254 27.31 26.19 39.80
C VAL A 254 28.51 26.82 39.12
N ILE A 255 28.26 27.64 38.09
CA ILE A 255 29.29 28.32 37.31
C ILE A 255 29.28 29.82 37.61
N ALA A 256 30.47 30.37 37.78
CA ALA A 256 30.68 31.79 37.95
C ALA A 256 31.00 32.41 36.58
N VAL A 257 30.23 33.41 36.18
CA VAL A 257 30.42 34.17 34.94
C VAL A 257 30.40 35.64 35.32
N GLY A 258 31.58 36.23 35.56
CA GLY A 258 31.69 37.56 36.19
C GLY A 258 31.08 37.56 37.57
N GLU A 259 30.14 38.43 37.83
CA GLU A 259 29.40 38.53 39.09
C GLU A 259 28.20 37.58 39.17
N ASP A 260 27.83 36.96 38.03
CA ASP A 260 26.69 36.07 37.95
C ASP A 260 27.08 34.63 38.35
N ARG A 261 26.13 33.91 38.94
CA ARG A 261 26.23 32.50 39.28
C ARG A 261 25.06 31.74 38.67
N PHE A 262 25.41 30.74 37.85
CA PHE A 262 24.39 29.94 37.14
C PHE A 262 24.46 28.47 37.49
N VAL A 263 23.32 27.81 37.49
CA VAL A 263 23.20 26.35 37.72
C VAL A 263 22.78 25.68 36.40
N VAL A 264 23.64 24.73 35.96
CA VAL A 264 23.35 23.89 34.79
C VAL A 264 23.90 22.49 35.05
N ALA A 265 23.47 21.48 34.28
CA ALA A 265 24.01 20.13 34.36
C ALA A 265 25.52 20.17 34.06
N SER A 266 26.32 19.46 34.85
CA SER A 266 27.77 19.42 34.70
C SER A 266 28.22 18.97 33.30
N ALA A 267 27.54 17.98 32.74
CA ALA A 267 27.81 17.46 31.40
C ALA A 267 27.52 18.49 30.28
N LEU A 268 26.76 19.54 30.56
CA LEU A 268 26.32 20.54 29.57
C LEU A 268 26.98 21.91 29.77
N VAL A 269 27.87 22.06 30.75
CA VAL A 269 28.54 23.35 31.06
C VAL A 269 29.22 23.92 29.81
N GLU A 270 30.03 23.14 29.10
CA GLU A 270 30.70 23.60 27.89
C GLU A 270 29.77 24.05 26.80
N ASN A 271 28.71 23.24 26.57
CA ASN A 271 27.71 23.52 25.54
C ASN A 271 26.93 24.80 25.87
N VAL A 272 26.52 24.98 27.11
CA VAL A 272 25.79 26.18 27.56
C VAL A 272 26.73 27.41 27.51
N ALA A 273 27.98 27.29 27.93
CA ALA A 273 28.92 28.38 27.86
C ALA A 273 29.17 28.86 26.42
N SER A 274 29.31 27.89 25.50
CA SER A 274 29.45 28.19 24.07
C SER A 274 28.18 28.86 23.51
N ALA A 275 27.00 28.30 23.78
CA ALA A 275 25.73 28.83 23.27
C ALA A 275 25.41 30.23 23.85
N CYS A 276 25.71 30.47 25.11
CA CYS A 276 25.39 31.73 25.80
C CYS A 276 26.51 32.78 25.69
N GLY A 277 27.63 32.46 25.07
CA GLY A 277 28.77 33.39 24.92
C GLY A 277 29.53 33.63 26.21
N PHE A 278 29.61 32.65 27.08
CA PHE A 278 30.41 32.71 28.29
C PHE A 278 31.86 32.35 27.95
N ASP A 279 32.66 33.38 27.58
CA ASP A 279 34.04 33.17 27.17
C ASP A 279 34.95 32.79 28.37
N GLN A 280 34.63 33.26 29.56
CA GLN A 280 35.30 32.97 30.79
C GLN A 280 34.33 32.57 31.88
N TYR A 281 34.46 31.38 32.39
CA TYR A 281 33.65 30.85 33.48
C TYR A 281 34.46 29.91 34.37
N GLU A 282 34.01 29.76 35.59
CA GLU A 282 34.61 28.86 36.57
C GLU A 282 33.52 28.03 37.23
N VAL A 283 33.75 26.71 37.32
CA VAL A 283 32.87 25.83 38.10
C VAL A 283 33.24 25.98 39.57
N THR A 284 32.32 26.56 40.34
CA THR A 284 32.61 26.88 41.76
C THR A 284 32.24 25.72 42.68
N ARG A 285 31.23 24.94 42.36
CA ARG A 285 30.86 23.72 43.08
C ARG A 285 29.95 22.81 42.25
N THR A 286 29.81 21.59 42.67
CA THR A 286 28.91 20.62 42.05
C THR A 286 27.92 20.08 43.09
N ILE A 287 26.74 19.73 42.61
CA ILE A 287 25.58 19.31 43.42
C ILE A 287 24.94 18.14 42.71
N LYS A 288 24.52 17.13 43.46
CA LYS A 288 23.71 16.04 42.91
C LYS A 288 22.29 16.53 42.61
N GLY A 289 21.71 16.10 41.49
CA GLY A 289 20.37 16.50 41.13
C GLY A 289 19.32 16.24 42.19
N LYS A 290 19.39 15.09 42.87
CA LYS A 290 18.50 14.75 44.00
C LYS A 290 18.52 15.77 45.15
N ASP A 291 19.63 16.48 45.37
CA ASP A 291 19.77 17.46 46.44
C ASP A 291 19.17 18.82 46.08
N LEU A 292 18.77 19.01 44.80
CA LEU A 292 18.08 20.19 44.31
C LEU A 292 16.56 20.11 44.50
N GLU A 293 16.04 18.98 44.91
CA GLU A 293 14.57 18.77 45.07
C GLU A 293 14.00 19.80 46.08
N ASN A 294 12.84 20.31 45.73
CA ASN A 294 12.06 21.31 46.53
C ASN A 294 12.69 22.68 46.66
N ILE A 295 13.80 22.97 45.99
CA ILE A 295 14.28 24.35 45.85
C ILE A 295 13.17 25.16 45.13
N VAL A 296 12.97 26.39 45.56
CA VAL A 296 12.02 27.31 44.96
C VAL A 296 12.78 28.37 44.19
N ALA A 297 12.56 28.42 42.89
CA ALA A 297 12.98 29.52 42.03
C ALA A 297 11.84 30.52 41.85
N GLU A 298 12.18 31.74 41.43
CA GLU A 298 11.24 32.82 41.16
C GLU A 298 10.95 32.90 39.67
N HIS A 299 9.67 32.87 39.29
CA HIS A 299 9.25 33.07 37.89
C HIS A 299 9.69 34.48 37.44
N PRO A 300 10.48 34.58 36.34
CA PRO A 300 11.12 35.85 35.97
C PRO A 300 10.16 36.97 35.54
N LEU A 301 8.94 36.60 35.07
CA LEU A 301 7.93 37.58 34.67
C LEU A 301 6.96 37.96 35.79
N TYR A 302 6.58 36.99 36.63
CA TYR A 302 5.46 37.16 37.55
C TYR A 302 5.85 37.08 39.05
N GLY A 303 7.08 36.66 39.33
CA GLY A 303 7.52 36.53 40.73
C GLY A 303 6.91 35.35 41.49
N ARG A 304 6.06 34.55 40.88
CA ARG A 304 5.49 33.36 41.52
C ARG A 304 6.53 32.25 41.68
N ASP A 305 6.23 31.31 42.55
CA ASP A 305 7.12 30.17 42.80
C ASP A 305 7.26 29.26 41.60
N SER A 306 8.47 28.84 41.29
CA SER A 306 8.81 27.80 40.34
C SER A 306 9.57 26.70 41.08
N LEU A 307 8.89 25.57 41.28
CA LEU A 307 9.39 24.46 42.13
C LEU A 307 10.37 23.60 41.38
N VAL A 308 11.53 23.31 41.98
CA VAL A 308 12.47 22.33 41.43
C VAL A 308 12.04 20.91 41.81
N MET A 309 11.87 20.07 40.76
CA MET A 309 11.36 18.72 40.86
C MET A 309 12.32 17.71 40.27
N LEU A 310 12.24 16.47 40.72
CA LEU A 310 13.02 15.36 40.18
C LEU A 310 12.27 14.64 39.07
N GLY A 311 12.81 14.68 37.83
CA GLY A 311 12.20 14.06 36.66
C GLY A 311 13.22 13.20 35.89
N GLU A 312 12.90 11.93 35.74
CA GLU A 312 13.76 10.99 34.99
C GLU A 312 13.74 11.22 33.47
N HIS A 313 12.78 12.02 32.95
CA HIS A 313 12.68 12.42 31.55
C HIS A 313 13.75 13.45 31.13
N VAL A 314 14.42 14.08 32.06
CA VAL A 314 15.48 15.05 31.77
C VAL A 314 16.70 14.36 31.18
N THR A 315 17.21 14.89 30.06
CA THR A 315 18.38 14.35 29.35
C THR A 315 19.49 15.37 29.24
N THR A 316 20.66 14.91 28.78
CA THR A 316 21.82 15.75 28.49
C THR A 316 22.09 15.91 26.98
N ASP A 317 21.14 15.53 26.15
CA ASP A 317 21.29 15.59 24.69
C ASP A 317 21.28 17.03 24.15
N ALA A 318 20.57 17.90 24.82
CA ALA A 318 20.44 19.32 24.47
C ALA A 318 20.05 20.15 25.69
N GLY A 319 20.15 21.46 25.58
CA GLY A 319 19.69 22.39 26.60
C GLY A 319 20.67 22.54 27.78
N THR A 320 20.12 22.56 28.99
CA THR A 320 20.85 22.89 30.21
C THR A 320 20.81 21.79 31.28
N GLY A 321 19.99 20.75 31.08
CA GLY A 321 19.72 19.76 32.11
C GLY A 321 18.75 20.24 33.20
N CYS A 322 18.27 21.48 33.08
CA CYS A 322 17.20 22.06 33.89
C CYS A 322 16.04 22.37 32.96
N VAL A 323 14.94 21.63 33.07
CA VAL A 323 13.83 21.67 32.12
C VAL A 323 12.71 22.54 32.66
N HIS A 324 12.42 23.65 31.97
CA HIS A 324 11.23 24.45 32.16
C HIS A 324 10.00 23.56 32.12
N THR A 325 9.15 23.63 33.14
CA THR A 325 8.00 22.74 33.31
C THR A 325 6.71 23.55 33.40
N ALA A 326 5.84 23.34 32.39
CA ALA A 326 4.50 23.91 32.31
C ALA A 326 3.50 22.77 32.17
N PRO A 327 2.83 22.35 33.27
CA PRO A 327 1.95 21.16 33.26
C PRO A 327 0.77 21.26 32.27
N GLY A 328 0.38 22.44 31.88
CA GLY A 328 -0.67 22.65 30.85
C GLY A 328 -0.19 22.47 29.39
N HIS A 329 1.10 22.37 29.14
CA HIS A 329 1.67 22.44 27.79
C HIS A 329 2.70 21.34 27.48
N GLY A 330 2.71 20.26 28.23
CA GLY A 330 3.57 19.13 27.96
C GLY A 330 3.14 17.88 28.71
N GLU A 331 3.26 16.73 28.08
CA GLU A 331 2.84 15.45 28.66
C GLU A 331 3.72 15.07 29.85
N ASP A 332 5.04 15.12 29.68
CA ASP A 332 5.99 14.86 30.80
C ASP A 332 5.83 15.90 31.91
N ASP A 333 5.59 17.15 31.55
CA ASP A 333 5.35 18.26 32.49
C ASP A 333 4.09 18.03 33.32
N PHE A 334 3.05 17.53 32.70
CA PHE A 334 1.80 17.18 33.36
C PHE A 334 2.00 16.02 34.36
N ILE A 335 2.68 14.96 33.96
CA ILE A 335 2.95 13.77 34.78
C ILE A 335 3.75 14.17 36.04
N ILE A 336 4.83 14.90 35.83
CA ILE A 336 5.66 15.34 36.98
C ILE A 336 4.93 16.38 37.84
N GLY A 337 4.16 17.25 37.24
CA GLY A 337 3.33 18.22 37.93
C GLY A 337 2.30 17.58 38.84
N GLN A 338 1.66 16.50 38.40
CA GLN A 338 0.74 15.73 39.26
C GLN A 338 1.44 15.11 40.45
N LYS A 339 2.65 14.56 40.26
CA LYS A 339 3.46 13.96 41.32
C LYS A 339 3.77 14.96 42.45
N TYR A 340 4.02 16.21 42.09
CA TYR A 340 4.34 17.30 43.03
C TYR A 340 3.16 18.17 43.40
N GLY A 341 1.94 17.83 42.96
CA GLY A 341 0.72 18.60 43.30
C GLY A 341 0.62 19.95 42.63
N LEU A 342 1.25 20.17 41.47
CA LEU A 342 1.14 21.42 40.73
C LEU A 342 -0.20 21.52 39.99
N ASP A 343 -0.69 22.78 39.86
CA ASP A 343 -1.86 23.08 39.06
C ASP A 343 -1.62 22.84 37.57
N VAL A 344 -2.69 22.71 36.81
CA VAL A 344 -2.66 22.64 35.35
C VAL A 344 -3.00 24.02 34.77
N LEU A 345 -2.01 24.88 34.68
CA LEU A 345 -2.17 26.22 34.16
C LEU A 345 -2.03 26.22 32.63
N CYS A 346 -3.07 26.71 31.95
CA CYS A 346 -3.11 26.75 30.48
C CYS A 346 -3.61 28.12 30.00
N PRO A 347 -2.74 29.14 29.90
CA PRO A 347 -3.13 30.49 29.53
C PRO A 347 -3.29 30.70 28.02
N VAL A 348 -3.71 29.70 27.28
CA VAL A 348 -3.95 29.73 25.84
C VAL A 348 -5.32 29.14 25.55
N ASP A 349 -6.14 29.88 24.82
CA ASP A 349 -7.49 29.42 24.46
C ASP A 349 -7.53 28.49 23.24
N ALA A 350 -8.72 28.10 22.83
CA ALA A 350 -8.91 27.17 21.70
C ALA A 350 -8.38 27.70 20.37
N LYS A 351 -8.32 29.02 20.20
CA LYS A 351 -7.78 29.63 18.98
C LYS A 351 -6.29 29.89 19.03
N GLY A 352 -5.62 29.47 20.08
CA GLY A 352 -4.21 29.76 20.29
C GLY A 352 -3.91 31.17 20.80
N VAL A 353 -4.90 31.86 21.34
CA VAL A 353 -4.77 33.24 21.85
C VAL A 353 -4.51 33.22 23.34
N MET A 354 -3.52 34.01 23.78
CA MET A 354 -3.16 34.16 25.18
C MET A 354 -4.33 34.75 25.97
N THR A 355 -4.62 34.17 27.12
CA THR A 355 -5.72 34.60 28.01
C THR A 355 -5.25 35.54 29.10
N SER A 356 -6.18 36.03 29.97
CA SER A 356 -5.88 36.83 31.15
C SER A 356 -5.00 36.10 32.18
N GLU A 357 -4.83 34.80 32.07
CA GLU A 357 -3.90 34.02 32.91
C GLU A 357 -2.43 34.20 32.51
N ALA A 358 -2.17 34.88 31.40
CA ALA A 358 -0.84 35.38 31.00
C ALA A 358 -0.81 36.91 31.02
N PRO A 359 -0.78 37.55 32.18
CA PRO A 359 -0.82 39.01 32.28
C PRO A 359 0.28 39.71 31.47
N GLY A 360 -0.13 40.68 30.67
CA GLY A 360 0.75 41.42 29.77
C GLY A 360 0.78 40.92 28.34
N PHE A 361 0.18 39.71 28.06
CA PHE A 361 0.17 39.11 26.73
C PHE A 361 -1.23 38.78 26.26
N GLU A 362 -2.27 39.19 27.00
CA GLU A 362 -3.66 38.89 26.68
C GLU A 362 -4.00 39.32 25.25
N GLY A 363 -4.71 38.46 24.52
CA GLY A 363 -5.16 38.77 23.17
C GLY A 363 -4.12 38.52 22.09
N MET A 364 -2.87 38.15 22.42
CA MET A 364 -1.85 37.82 21.46
C MET A 364 -1.98 36.36 21.01
N PHE A 365 -1.83 36.13 19.72
CA PHE A 365 -1.67 34.76 19.24
C PHE A 365 -0.34 34.18 19.77
N TYR A 366 -0.33 32.92 20.18
CA TYR A 366 0.80 32.34 20.91
C TYR A 366 2.15 32.50 20.19
N ASP A 367 2.17 32.34 18.88
CA ASP A 367 3.41 32.45 18.09
C ASP A 367 3.91 33.90 18.02
N ASP A 368 3.00 34.85 17.95
CA ASP A 368 3.31 36.30 18.00
C ASP A 368 3.76 36.74 19.40
N ALA A 369 3.24 36.11 20.45
CA ALA A 369 3.62 36.38 21.83
C ALA A 369 5.09 36.03 22.14
N ASN A 370 5.70 35.15 21.37
CA ASN A 370 7.12 34.77 21.56
C ASN A 370 8.04 36.00 21.61
N LYS A 371 7.84 36.93 20.69
CA LYS A 371 8.64 38.17 20.63
C LYS A 371 8.47 39.06 21.85
N ALA A 372 7.23 39.27 22.24
CA ALA A 372 6.90 40.11 23.39
C ALA A 372 7.39 39.52 24.71
N ILE A 373 7.26 38.19 24.87
CA ILE A 373 7.74 37.49 26.07
C ILE A 373 9.26 37.55 26.14
N THR A 374 9.95 37.28 25.03
CA THR A 374 11.41 37.36 24.95
C THR A 374 11.93 38.77 25.29
N GLN A 375 11.27 39.78 24.79
CA GLN A 375 11.60 41.18 25.07
C GLN A 375 11.44 41.53 26.57
N GLN A 376 10.34 41.10 27.20
CA GLN A 376 10.14 41.33 28.62
C GLN A 376 11.16 40.59 29.50
N LEU A 377 11.52 39.36 29.11
CA LEU A 377 12.58 38.60 29.79
C LEU A 377 13.94 39.31 29.71
N ASP A 378 14.24 39.91 28.58
CA ASP A 378 15.45 40.70 28.38
C ASP A 378 15.43 41.95 29.25
N GLU A 379 14.34 42.72 29.26
CA GLU A 379 14.15 43.90 30.08
C GLU A 379 14.32 43.61 31.58
N LYS A 380 13.90 42.40 32.01
CA LYS A 380 14.03 41.98 33.40
C LYS A 380 15.40 41.32 33.75
N GLY A 381 16.27 41.27 32.79
CA GLY A 381 17.60 40.68 32.98
C GLY A 381 17.58 39.12 33.08
N ALA A 382 16.50 38.49 32.70
CA ALA A 382 16.34 37.05 32.78
C ALA A 382 16.77 36.32 31.51
N LEU A 383 16.74 36.98 30.36
CA LEU A 383 17.15 36.40 29.08
C LEU A 383 18.67 36.32 29.00
N VAL A 384 19.19 35.13 28.94
CA VAL A 384 20.65 34.89 28.83
C VAL A 384 21.07 34.87 27.35
N LYS A 385 20.32 34.20 26.50
CA LYS A 385 20.59 34.10 25.05
C LYS A 385 19.31 33.90 24.27
N LEU A 386 19.24 34.53 23.13
CA LEU A 386 18.22 34.31 22.07
C LEU A 386 18.96 33.93 20.78
N GLU A 387 18.52 32.86 20.17
CA GLU A 387 18.90 32.47 18.81
C GLU A 387 17.70 31.85 18.10
N PHE A 388 17.82 31.60 16.83
CA PHE A 388 16.73 30.96 16.05
C PHE A 388 17.26 29.63 15.50
N ILE A 389 16.42 28.62 15.61
CA ILE A 389 16.72 27.28 15.10
C ILE A 389 15.63 26.83 14.14
N THR A 390 15.99 25.95 13.22
CA THR A 390 15.05 25.22 12.38
C THR A 390 15.03 23.77 12.85
N HIS A 391 13.86 23.29 13.19
CA HIS A 391 13.66 21.95 13.71
C HIS A 391 12.37 21.34 13.18
N SER A 392 12.31 19.99 13.24
CA SER A 392 11.09 19.26 12.93
C SER A 392 10.03 19.55 13.98
N TYR A 393 8.84 19.98 13.53
CA TYR A 393 7.77 20.41 14.41
C TYR A 393 6.42 19.84 13.97
N PRO A 394 5.53 19.42 14.90
CA PRO A 394 4.24 18.84 14.55
C PRO A 394 3.29 19.88 13.97
N HIS A 395 2.62 19.50 12.87
CA HIS A 395 1.64 20.31 12.17
C HIS A 395 0.35 19.51 12.00
N ASP A 396 -0.75 20.21 11.94
CA ASP A 396 -2.06 19.63 11.58
C ASP A 396 -2.01 19.08 10.15
N TRP A 397 -2.34 17.83 9.99
CA TRP A 397 -2.25 17.11 8.72
C TRP A 397 -3.12 17.73 7.60
N ARG A 398 -4.17 18.48 7.95
CA ARG A 398 -5.12 19.08 6.99
C ARG A 398 -4.85 20.55 6.74
N THR A 399 -4.71 21.32 7.80
CA THR A 399 -4.48 22.77 7.67
C THR A 399 -3.03 23.10 7.36
N LYS A 400 -2.10 22.14 7.62
CA LYS A 400 -0.66 22.33 7.48
C LYS A 400 -0.10 23.43 8.38
N LYS A 401 -0.82 23.78 9.44
CA LYS A 401 -0.42 24.78 10.44
C LYS A 401 0.16 24.09 11.68
N PRO A 402 1.07 24.75 12.41
CA PRO A 402 1.64 24.20 13.63
C PRO A 402 0.60 23.86 14.69
N THR A 403 0.85 22.78 15.42
CA THR A 403 0.07 22.39 16.59
C THR A 403 0.76 22.81 17.87
N ILE A 404 0.04 22.78 18.97
CA ILE A 404 0.55 23.04 20.31
C ILE A 404 0.08 21.95 21.25
N PHE A 405 0.76 21.76 22.39
CA PHE A 405 0.19 21.04 23.52
C PHE A 405 -0.67 21.99 24.34
N ARG A 406 -1.90 21.61 24.61
CA ARG A 406 -2.87 22.40 25.36
C ARG A 406 -3.70 21.50 26.27
N ALA A 407 -3.72 21.78 27.57
CA ALA A 407 -4.56 21.08 28.51
C ALA A 407 -6.04 21.41 28.27
N THR A 408 -6.84 20.40 28.12
CA THR A 408 -8.29 20.53 27.89
C THR A 408 -8.99 19.25 28.37
N ALA A 409 -10.26 19.37 28.77
CA ALA A 409 -11.06 18.20 29.13
C ALA A 409 -11.47 17.45 27.88
N GLN A 410 -11.04 16.20 27.73
CA GLN A 410 -11.27 15.35 26.56
C GLN A 410 -11.68 13.95 26.99
N TRP A 411 -12.23 13.20 26.03
CA TRP A 411 -12.48 11.76 26.18
C TRP A 411 -11.31 10.96 25.65
N PHE A 412 -10.93 9.93 26.39
CA PHE A 412 -9.78 9.06 26.08
C PHE A 412 -10.18 7.60 26.09
N ALA A 413 -9.50 6.83 25.22
CA ALA A 413 -9.42 5.38 25.36
C ALA A 413 -8.08 5.04 26.02
N SER A 414 -8.14 4.29 27.12
CA SER A 414 -6.96 3.89 27.89
C SER A 414 -6.21 2.78 27.20
N ILE A 415 -5.17 3.12 26.43
CA ILE A 415 -4.30 2.12 25.79
C ILE A 415 -3.49 1.36 26.85
N LYS A 416 -3.10 2.03 27.91
CA LYS A 416 -2.32 1.46 29.02
C LYS A 416 -2.93 0.16 29.57
N ASP A 417 -4.26 0.13 29.72
CA ASP A 417 -4.95 -0.97 30.41
C ASP A 417 -4.98 -2.27 29.60
N PHE A 418 -4.83 -2.20 28.27
CA PHE A 418 -4.79 -3.39 27.41
C PHE A 418 -3.59 -3.43 26.46
N ARG A 419 -2.52 -2.66 26.74
CA ARG A 419 -1.31 -2.63 25.91
C ARG A 419 -0.67 -4.00 25.75
N SER A 420 -0.59 -4.80 26.80
CA SER A 420 -0.02 -6.15 26.73
C SER A 420 -0.79 -7.06 25.78
N ASP A 421 -2.12 -6.94 25.75
CA ASP A 421 -2.98 -7.69 24.83
C ASP A 421 -2.78 -7.21 23.38
N LEU A 422 -2.60 -5.90 23.17
CA LEU A 422 -2.23 -5.34 21.86
C LEU A 422 -0.90 -5.89 21.35
N LEU A 423 0.13 -5.88 22.17
CA LEU A 423 1.46 -6.39 21.81
C LEU A 423 1.42 -7.89 21.52
N GLY A 424 0.62 -8.65 22.28
CA GLY A 424 0.39 -10.08 22.02
C GLY A 424 -0.30 -10.32 20.69
N ALA A 425 -1.31 -9.54 20.37
CA ALA A 425 -2.05 -9.65 19.10
C ALA A 425 -1.15 -9.32 17.89
N ILE A 426 -0.28 -8.33 18.02
CA ILE A 426 0.72 -7.99 17.00
C ILE A 426 1.64 -9.18 16.71
N LYS A 427 2.09 -9.86 17.76
CA LYS A 427 2.98 -11.02 17.65
C LYS A 427 2.32 -12.22 16.97
N GLU A 428 1.02 -12.40 17.13
CA GLU A 428 0.25 -13.49 16.51
C GLU A 428 -0.13 -13.20 15.06
N THR A 429 0.02 -11.98 14.58
CA THR A 429 -0.31 -11.55 13.23
C THR A 429 0.84 -11.81 12.28
N LYS A 430 0.54 -12.22 11.03
CA LYS A 430 1.54 -12.35 9.96
C LYS A 430 1.77 -11.00 9.30
N TRP A 431 3.02 -10.56 9.26
CA TRP A 431 3.41 -9.28 8.67
C TRP A 431 4.19 -9.47 7.38
N VAL A 432 3.78 -8.75 6.34
CA VAL A 432 4.46 -8.69 5.05
C VAL A 432 4.59 -7.22 4.62
N PRO A 433 5.80 -6.63 4.57
CA PRO A 433 7.09 -7.19 5.00
C PRO A 433 7.18 -7.50 6.51
N GLU A 434 8.09 -8.36 6.90
CA GLU A 434 8.25 -8.78 8.31
C GLU A 434 8.56 -7.63 9.28
N TRP A 435 9.24 -6.59 8.82
CA TRP A 435 9.55 -5.42 9.63
C TRP A 435 8.31 -4.66 10.14
N GLY A 436 7.14 -4.91 9.54
CA GLY A 436 5.87 -4.34 9.99
C GLY A 436 5.53 -4.69 11.44
N GLU A 437 5.86 -5.91 11.87
CA GLU A 437 5.67 -6.34 13.26
C GLU A 437 6.39 -5.41 14.25
N GLN A 438 7.68 -5.21 14.03
CA GLN A 438 8.50 -4.38 14.92
C GLN A 438 8.05 -2.92 14.89
N ARG A 439 7.66 -2.42 13.71
CA ARG A 439 7.20 -1.05 13.56
C ARG A 439 5.92 -0.77 14.34
N LEU A 440 4.92 -1.64 14.20
CA LEU A 440 3.67 -1.47 14.97
C LEU A 440 3.88 -1.76 16.46
N HIS A 441 4.68 -2.75 16.79
CA HIS A 441 5.04 -3.04 18.18
C HIS A 441 5.61 -1.81 18.89
N ASN A 442 6.59 -1.14 18.27
CA ASN A 442 7.20 0.05 18.84
C ASN A 442 6.19 1.20 19.00
N MET A 443 5.35 1.40 18.00
CA MET A 443 4.31 2.44 18.05
C MET A 443 3.32 2.20 19.19
N VAL A 444 2.90 0.97 19.42
CA VAL A 444 1.94 0.61 20.47
C VAL A 444 2.62 0.65 21.85
N ARG A 445 3.86 0.15 21.95
CA ARG A 445 4.64 0.19 23.19
C ARG A 445 4.79 1.62 23.73
N ASP A 446 5.07 2.56 22.85
CA ASP A 446 5.40 3.94 23.22
C ASP A 446 4.17 4.87 23.17
N ARG A 447 3.02 4.36 22.78
CA ARG A 447 1.80 5.15 22.62
C ARG A 447 1.19 5.51 23.98
N GLY A 448 0.82 6.79 24.13
CA GLY A 448 -0.05 7.24 25.22
C GLY A 448 -1.52 6.87 25.00
N ASP A 449 -2.39 7.26 25.92
CA ASP A 449 -3.82 7.06 25.76
C ASP A 449 -4.35 7.80 24.53
N TRP A 450 -5.33 7.21 23.90
CA TRP A 450 -5.90 7.75 22.67
C TRP A 450 -6.97 8.80 22.98
N CYS A 451 -6.73 10.05 22.61
CA CYS A 451 -7.74 11.11 22.67
C CYS A 451 -8.75 10.90 21.54
N ILE A 452 -9.97 10.49 21.90
CA ILE A 452 -11.01 10.14 20.92
C ILE A 452 -12.03 11.25 20.65
N SER A 453 -12.02 12.31 21.43
CA SER A 453 -12.98 13.42 21.25
C SER A 453 -12.42 14.51 20.33
N ARG A 454 -13.33 15.07 19.50
CA ARG A 454 -13.04 16.17 18.58
C ARG A 454 -14.11 17.24 18.69
N GLN A 455 -13.69 18.49 18.64
CA GLN A 455 -14.57 19.67 18.76
C GLN A 455 -14.99 20.11 17.35
N ARG A 456 -15.51 19.17 16.56
CA ARG A 456 -15.97 19.36 15.18
C ARG A 456 -17.43 18.92 15.07
N ALA A 457 -18.05 19.20 13.89
CA ALA A 457 -19.47 18.89 13.66
C ALA A 457 -19.67 17.60 12.84
N TRP A 458 -18.80 17.34 11.86
CA TRP A 458 -18.98 16.21 10.94
C TRP A 458 -18.24 14.96 11.42
N GLY A 459 -18.95 14.16 12.18
CA GLY A 459 -18.47 12.91 12.72
C GLY A 459 -19.55 12.21 13.54
N VAL A 460 -19.23 11.04 14.08
CA VAL A 460 -20.14 10.29 14.94
C VAL A 460 -20.07 10.88 16.35
N PRO A 461 -21.20 11.34 16.92
CA PRO A 461 -21.19 11.93 18.25
C PRO A 461 -20.80 10.89 19.32
N ILE A 462 -20.13 11.39 20.36
CA ILE A 462 -19.82 10.58 21.56
C ILE A 462 -21.12 10.39 22.34
N PRO A 463 -21.59 9.13 22.54
CA PRO A 463 -22.93 8.87 23.06
C PRO A 463 -23.00 8.96 24.60
N VAL A 464 -22.57 10.07 25.14
CA VAL A 464 -22.53 10.32 26.58
C VAL A 464 -23.57 11.36 26.98
N PHE A 465 -24.34 11.03 28.01
CA PHE A 465 -25.24 11.96 28.67
C PHE A 465 -24.62 12.43 29.99
N TYR A 466 -25.04 13.59 30.48
CA TYR A 466 -24.63 14.11 31.77
C TYR A 466 -25.83 14.32 32.67
N ALA A 467 -25.69 13.88 33.91
CA ALA A 467 -26.65 14.18 34.96
C ALA A 467 -26.54 15.63 35.40
N GLU A 468 -27.53 16.12 36.15
CA GLU A 468 -27.55 17.47 36.71
C GLU A 468 -26.29 17.79 37.52
N ASN A 469 -25.74 16.80 38.24
CA ASN A 469 -24.53 16.93 39.02
C ASN A 469 -23.23 16.89 38.20
N GLY A 470 -23.33 16.83 36.85
CA GLY A 470 -22.19 16.73 35.93
C GLY A 470 -21.60 15.34 35.75
N GLU A 471 -22.16 14.34 36.39
CA GLU A 471 -21.72 12.94 36.24
C GLU A 471 -22.01 12.42 34.84
N PRO A 472 -20.98 11.85 34.12
CA PRO A 472 -21.23 11.26 32.83
C PRO A 472 -22.00 9.92 32.95
N ILE A 473 -22.91 9.69 32.02
CA ILE A 473 -23.76 8.52 31.96
C ILE A 473 -23.44 7.71 30.71
N ILE A 474 -22.90 6.51 30.91
CA ILE A 474 -22.65 5.51 29.88
C ILE A 474 -23.06 4.17 30.46
N THR A 475 -24.22 3.66 30.04
CA THR A 475 -24.75 2.38 30.52
C THR A 475 -25.11 1.49 29.34
N ASP A 476 -25.26 0.17 29.59
CA ASP A 476 -25.71 -0.75 28.55
C ASP A 476 -27.05 -0.31 27.96
N GLU A 477 -27.95 0.18 28.78
CA GLU A 477 -29.26 0.67 28.37
C GLU A 477 -29.16 1.90 27.46
N THR A 478 -28.38 2.91 27.83
CA THR A 478 -28.24 4.13 27.02
C THR A 478 -27.51 3.85 25.71
N ILE A 479 -26.49 3.01 25.71
CA ILE A 479 -25.75 2.62 24.53
C ILE A 479 -26.64 1.86 23.55
N GLU A 480 -27.36 0.85 24.02
CA GLU A 480 -28.29 0.08 23.17
C GLU A 480 -29.35 0.96 22.54
N HIS A 481 -29.93 1.86 23.34
CA HIS A 481 -30.97 2.77 22.86
C HIS A 481 -30.44 3.75 21.80
N VAL A 482 -29.28 4.38 22.03
CA VAL A 482 -28.66 5.31 21.07
C VAL A 482 -28.23 4.56 19.80
N SER A 483 -27.68 3.38 19.93
CA SER A 483 -27.31 2.53 18.80
C SER A 483 -28.52 2.26 17.91
N GLU A 484 -29.65 1.88 18.50
CA GLU A 484 -30.89 1.62 17.75
C GLU A 484 -31.45 2.89 17.11
N LEU A 485 -31.44 4.03 17.80
CA LEU A 485 -31.83 5.30 17.21
C LEU A 485 -30.96 5.67 15.99
N PHE A 486 -29.67 5.43 16.07
CA PHE A 486 -28.78 5.71 14.94
C PHE A 486 -29.00 4.75 13.78
N ARG A 487 -29.31 3.47 14.07
CA ARG A 487 -29.68 2.49 13.03
C ARG A 487 -30.91 2.94 12.24
N GLN A 488 -31.91 3.47 12.94
CA GLN A 488 -33.15 3.93 12.33
C GLN A 488 -33.05 5.28 11.64
N HIS A 489 -32.34 6.23 12.23
CA HIS A 489 -32.38 7.63 11.83
C HIS A 489 -31.02 8.22 11.39
N GLY A 490 -29.91 7.52 11.64
CA GLY A 490 -28.56 8.08 11.48
C GLY A 490 -28.16 8.98 12.65
N SER A 491 -26.89 9.38 12.70
CA SER A 491 -26.36 10.15 13.83
C SER A 491 -26.82 11.63 13.88
N ASN A 492 -27.43 12.14 12.81
CA ASN A 492 -27.98 13.51 12.82
C ASN A 492 -29.03 13.70 13.91
N ILE A 493 -29.74 12.65 14.29
CA ILE A 493 -30.76 12.71 15.35
C ILE A 493 -30.18 13.22 16.68
N TRP A 494 -28.88 12.93 16.94
CA TRP A 494 -28.21 13.43 18.15
C TRP A 494 -28.19 14.94 18.24
N PHE A 495 -28.09 15.61 17.11
CA PHE A 495 -28.04 17.08 17.02
C PHE A 495 -29.41 17.71 16.76
N GLU A 496 -30.40 16.92 16.41
CA GLU A 496 -31.77 17.39 16.15
C GLU A 496 -32.67 17.32 17.39
N LYS A 497 -32.36 16.45 18.34
CA LYS A 497 -33.17 16.19 19.53
C LYS A 497 -32.45 16.60 20.81
N GLU A 498 -33.25 16.91 21.83
CA GLU A 498 -32.76 17.14 23.18
C GLU A 498 -32.35 15.81 23.87
N ALA A 499 -31.51 15.92 24.92
CA ALA A 499 -31.05 14.74 25.65
C ALA A 499 -32.18 13.82 26.14
N LYS A 500 -33.24 14.40 26.68
CA LYS A 500 -34.38 13.59 27.17
C LYS A 500 -35.06 12.73 26.10
N ASP A 501 -35.07 13.20 24.85
CA ASP A 501 -35.70 12.51 23.73
C ASP A 501 -34.77 11.43 23.13
N LEU A 502 -33.50 11.47 23.48
CA LEU A 502 -32.46 10.50 23.06
C LEU A 502 -32.24 9.43 24.11
N LEU A 503 -32.72 9.63 25.32
CA LEU A 503 -32.69 8.63 26.42
C LEU A 503 -33.88 7.69 26.32
N PRO A 504 -33.77 6.47 26.85
CA PRO A 504 -34.91 5.57 26.96
C PRO A 504 -36.08 6.25 27.71
N GLU A 505 -37.30 5.92 27.31
CA GLU A 505 -38.50 6.45 27.99
C GLU A 505 -38.48 6.08 29.46
N GLY A 506 -38.72 7.06 30.34
CA GLY A 506 -38.71 6.87 31.78
C GLY A 506 -37.35 6.68 32.43
N PHE A 507 -36.25 6.98 31.67
CA PHE A 507 -34.89 6.87 32.19
C PHE A 507 -34.68 7.79 33.41
N THR A 508 -34.11 7.27 34.46
CA THR A 508 -33.76 7.99 35.68
C THR A 508 -32.31 7.73 36.10
N HIS A 509 -31.73 8.72 36.78
CA HIS A 509 -30.38 8.61 37.34
C HIS A 509 -30.29 9.32 38.69
N PRO A 510 -29.55 8.80 39.65
CA PRO A 510 -29.42 9.41 40.99
C PRO A 510 -28.84 10.81 40.95
N GLY A 511 -27.97 11.12 40.00
CA GLY A 511 -27.37 12.42 39.82
C GLY A 511 -28.31 13.46 39.21
N SER A 512 -29.50 13.07 38.79
CA SER A 512 -30.53 13.97 38.20
C SER A 512 -31.85 13.84 38.95
N PRO A 513 -31.94 14.39 40.18
CA PRO A 513 -33.14 14.29 40.98
C PRO A 513 -34.37 14.94 40.33
N ASN A 514 -34.18 15.95 39.47
CA ASN A 514 -35.27 16.63 38.74
C ASN A 514 -35.52 16.03 37.36
N GLY A 515 -34.81 14.94 36.96
CA GLY A 515 -34.96 14.30 35.66
C GLY A 515 -34.43 15.09 34.48
N THR A 516 -33.53 16.03 34.70
CA THR A 516 -32.90 16.86 33.65
C THR A 516 -31.56 16.28 33.27
N PHE A 517 -31.30 16.19 31.93
CA PHE A 517 -30.07 15.64 31.39
C PHE A 517 -29.54 16.55 30.27
N THR A 518 -28.23 16.54 30.12
CA THR A 518 -27.54 17.11 28.96
C THR A 518 -26.80 16.04 28.20
N LYS A 519 -26.30 16.37 27.03
CA LYS A 519 -25.57 15.43 26.18
C LYS A 519 -24.22 15.98 25.75
N GLU A 520 -23.27 15.11 25.44
CA GLU A 520 -21.98 15.49 24.90
C GLU A 520 -22.15 16.13 23.52
N GLN A 521 -21.36 17.15 23.23
CA GLN A 521 -21.36 17.86 21.94
C GLN A 521 -20.20 17.44 21.05
N ASP A 522 -19.16 16.82 21.60
CA ASP A 522 -18.00 16.38 20.84
C ASP A 522 -18.32 15.15 20.01
N ILE A 523 -17.60 15.01 18.91
CA ILE A 523 -17.65 13.83 18.03
C ILE A 523 -16.42 12.96 18.25
N MET A 524 -16.49 11.72 17.76
CA MET A 524 -15.38 10.80 17.81
C MET A 524 -14.33 11.13 16.75
N ASP A 525 -13.08 10.80 17.04
CA ASP A 525 -11.99 10.76 16.08
C ASP A 525 -12.37 9.90 14.87
N VAL A 526 -12.10 10.38 13.67
CA VAL A 526 -12.37 9.66 12.42
C VAL A 526 -11.69 8.28 12.37
N TRP A 527 -10.54 8.13 13.03
CA TRP A 527 -9.86 6.83 13.15
C TRP A 527 -10.60 5.83 14.03
N PHE A 528 -11.48 6.31 14.90
CA PHE A 528 -12.40 5.44 15.62
C PHE A 528 -13.50 4.92 14.69
N ASP A 529 -13.96 5.74 13.75
CA ASP A 529 -14.95 5.36 12.75
C ASP A 529 -14.41 4.21 11.89
N SER A 530 -13.31 4.46 11.18
CA SER A 530 -12.69 3.43 10.32
C SER A 530 -12.14 2.26 11.13
N GLY A 531 -11.64 2.51 12.34
CA GLY A 531 -11.17 1.47 13.25
C GLY A 531 -12.25 0.49 13.70
N SER A 532 -13.52 0.90 13.68
CA SER A 532 -14.66 0.05 14.06
C SER A 532 -15.16 -0.86 12.94
N SER A 533 -14.56 -0.81 11.76
CA SER A 533 -15.04 -1.55 10.58
C SER A 533 -15.04 -3.07 10.77
N HIS A 534 -14.17 -3.62 11.61
CA HIS A 534 -14.16 -5.05 11.91
C HIS A 534 -15.48 -5.53 12.52
N GLN A 535 -16.17 -4.69 13.29
CA GLN A 535 -17.50 -4.97 13.82
C GLN A 535 -18.61 -4.46 12.90
N ALA A 536 -18.49 -3.22 12.42
CA ALA A 536 -19.52 -2.58 11.60
C ALA A 536 -19.67 -3.19 10.20
N VAL A 537 -18.68 -3.91 9.72
CA VAL A 537 -18.67 -4.53 8.39
C VAL A 537 -18.49 -6.05 8.49
N LEU A 538 -17.40 -6.52 9.07
CA LEU A 538 -17.07 -7.96 9.09
C LEU A 538 -18.07 -8.79 9.91
N GLU A 539 -18.60 -8.25 11.01
CA GLU A 539 -19.63 -8.91 11.81
C GLU A 539 -21.05 -8.62 11.32
N GLU A 540 -21.31 -7.44 10.79
CA GLU A 540 -22.64 -7.02 10.36
C GLU A 540 -23.07 -7.71 9.07
N ARG A 541 -22.14 -7.98 8.14
CA ARG A 541 -22.47 -8.57 6.85
C ARG A 541 -22.38 -10.08 6.89
N GLU A 542 -23.42 -10.76 6.36
CA GLU A 542 -23.50 -12.22 6.30
C GLU A 542 -22.45 -12.85 5.38
N ASP A 543 -22.00 -12.13 4.37
CA ASP A 543 -21.00 -12.61 3.40
C ASP A 543 -19.56 -12.50 3.90
N LEU A 544 -19.32 -11.81 5.02
CA LEU A 544 -18.00 -11.58 5.59
C LEU A 544 -17.82 -12.28 6.95
N VAL A 545 -16.58 -12.34 7.42
CA VAL A 545 -16.20 -12.99 8.68
C VAL A 545 -15.11 -12.17 9.38
N ARG A 546 -15.18 -12.07 10.71
CA ARG A 546 -14.12 -11.51 11.56
C ARG A 546 -13.38 -12.67 12.27
N PRO A 547 -12.04 -12.66 12.32
CA PRO A 547 -11.16 -11.67 11.72
C PRO A 547 -11.07 -11.79 10.22
N ALA A 548 -10.63 -10.70 9.56
CA ALA A 548 -10.26 -10.74 8.15
C ALA A 548 -9.00 -11.59 7.97
N ASP A 549 -8.84 -12.21 6.80
CA ASP A 549 -7.60 -12.91 6.46
C ASP A 549 -6.46 -11.93 6.19
N LEU A 550 -6.77 -10.79 5.59
CA LEU A 550 -5.76 -9.82 5.17
C LEU A 550 -6.28 -8.38 5.23
N TYR A 551 -5.44 -7.49 5.81
CA TYR A 551 -5.48 -6.05 5.60
C TYR A 551 -4.32 -5.67 4.68
N LEU A 552 -4.61 -4.90 3.64
CA LEU A 552 -3.60 -4.43 2.69
C LEU A 552 -3.74 -2.92 2.51
N GLU A 553 -2.76 -2.16 2.99
CA GLU A 553 -2.76 -0.71 2.87
C GLU A 553 -1.32 -0.17 2.73
N GLY A 554 -1.17 1.13 2.55
CA GLY A 554 0.11 1.81 2.53
C GLY A 554 0.85 1.73 3.87
N SER A 555 2.15 1.91 3.82
CA SER A 555 3.03 1.86 5.01
C SER A 555 2.76 2.98 6.02
N ASP A 556 2.07 4.04 5.64
CA ASP A 556 1.59 5.09 6.54
C ASP A 556 0.50 4.59 7.49
N GLN A 557 -0.17 3.49 7.17
CA GLN A 557 -1.28 2.96 7.93
C GLN A 557 -0.88 2.18 9.20
N TYR A 558 0.40 1.95 9.44
CA TYR A 558 0.88 1.51 10.76
C TYR A 558 0.53 2.52 11.86
N ARG A 559 0.49 3.79 11.51
CA ARG A 559 0.06 4.87 12.41
C ARG A 559 -1.43 5.17 12.30
N GLY A 560 -2.08 4.69 11.26
CA GLY A 560 -3.51 4.92 10.97
C GLY A 560 -4.38 3.69 11.23
N TRP A 561 -4.96 3.14 10.17
CA TRP A 561 -5.99 2.10 10.24
C TRP A 561 -5.52 0.77 10.82
N PHE A 562 -4.29 0.33 10.55
CA PHE A 562 -3.75 -0.90 11.17
C PHE A 562 -3.76 -0.81 12.69
N ASN A 563 -3.45 0.37 13.22
CA ASN A 563 -3.40 0.64 14.65
C ASN A 563 -4.80 0.85 15.24
N SER A 564 -5.63 1.69 14.63
CA SER A 564 -6.98 1.99 15.14
C SER A 564 -7.89 0.75 15.11
N SER A 565 -7.85 -0.03 14.03
CA SER A 565 -8.56 -1.31 13.94
C SER A 565 -8.09 -2.30 15.01
N LEU A 566 -6.78 -2.41 15.18
CA LEU A 566 -6.21 -3.29 16.21
C LEU A 566 -6.66 -2.86 17.61
N SER A 567 -6.58 -1.57 17.90
CA SER A 567 -6.92 -1.01 19.22
C SER A 567 -8.37 -1.28 19.59
N THR A 568 -9.29 -0.98 18.69
CA THR A 568 -10.73 -1.23 18.96
C THR A 568 -11.07 -2.72 18.98
N ALA A 569 -10.50 -3.53 18.10
CA ALA A 569 -10.76 -4.96 18.06
C ALA A 569 -10.24 -5.68 19.30
N VAL A 570 -9.02 -5.40 19.73
CA VAL A 570 -8.44 -5.99 20.94
C VAL A 570 -9.21 -5.54 22.18
N ALA A 571 -9.61 -4.26 22.23
CA ALA A 571 -10.40 -3.74 23.33
C ALA A 571 -11.74 -4.46 23.49
N VAL A 572 -12.42 -4.84 22.40
CA VAL A 572 -13.75 -5.48 22.47
C VAL A 572 -13.73 -6.99 22.36
N THR A 573 -12.72 -7.59 21.70
CA THR A 573 -12.66 -9.05 21.47
C THR A 573 -11.46 -9.75 22.12
N GLY A 574 -10.43 -9.00 22.50
CA GLY A 574 -9.16 -9.55 22.96
C GLY A 574 -8.26 -10.05 21.83
N LYS A 575 -8.65 -9.90 20.57
CA LYS A 575 -7.94 -10.41 19.39
C LYS A 575 -7.79 -9.35 18.31
N ALA A 576 -6.75 -9.51 17.46
CA ALA A 576 -6.58 -8.69 16.28
C ALA A 576 -7.76 -8.89 15.29
N PRO A 577 -8.13 -7.85 14.52
CA PRO A 577 -9.20 -7.95 13.53
C PRO A 577 -8.72 -8.60 12.23
N TYR A 578 -7.46 -8.92 12.13
CA TYR A 578 -6.79 -9.46 10.94
C TYR A 578 -5.84 -10.59 11.30
N LYS A 579 -5.72 -11.57 10.42
CA LYS A 579 -4.74 -12.66 10.53
C LYS A 579 -3.39 -12.26 9.94
N GLY A 580 -3.40 -11.40 8.94
CA GLY A 580 -2.22 -10.88 8.28
C GLY A 580 -2.37 -9.44 7.85
N VAL A 581 -1.23 -8.76 7.73
CA VAL A 581 -1.13 -7.38 7.25
C VAL A 581 -0.05 -7.33 6.17
N LEU A 582 -0.42 -6.78 5.02
CA LEU A 582 0.49 -6.52 3.92
C LEU A 582 0.54 -5.03 3.68
N SER A 583 1.73 -4.44 3.67
CA SER A 583 1.89 -3.01 3.41
C SER A 583 2.64 -2.75 2.11
N HIS A 584 2.26 -1.68 1.43
CA HIS A 584 2.92 -1.19 0.23
C HIS A 584 3.53 0.20 0.47
N GLY A 585 4.52 0.55 -0.36
CA GLY A 585 5.13 1.87 -0.35
C GLY A 585 4.29 2.92 -1.08
N PHE A 586 4.88 4.09 -1.26
CA PHE A 586 4.26 5.22 -1.95
C PHE A 586 4.59 5.20 -3.44
N ALA A 587 3.69 5.76 -4.25
CA ALA A 587 3.95 6.01 -5.65
C ALA A 587 4.67 7.36 -5.81
N LEU A 588 5.87 7.31 -6.39
CA LEU A 588 6.75 8.45 -6.64
C LEU A 588 6.85 8.71 -8.14
N ASP A 589 7.37 9.88 -8.52
CA ASP A 589 7.64 10.17 -9.94
C ASP A 589 8.82 9.34 -10.49
N GLY A 590 9.13 9.47 -11.76
CA GLY A 590 10.21 8.71 -12.39
C GLY A 590 11.61 8.97 -11.83
N GLU A 591 11.79 10.06 -11.09
CA GLU A 591 13.05 10.44 -10.43
C GLU A 591 13.06 10.09 -8.94
N GLY A 592 12.01 9.47 -8.44
CA GLY A 592 11.87 9.08 -7.02
C GLY A 592 11.44 10.21 -6.10
N ARG A 593 10.82 11.27 -6.64
CA ARG A 593 10.30 12.38 -5.86
C ARG A 593 8.80 12.20 -5.58
N LYS A 594 8.34 12.74 -4.46
CA LYS A 594 6.91 12.80 -4.14
C LYS A 594 6.16 13.59 -5.21
N MET A 595 5.06 13.05 -5.68
CA MET A 595 4.21 13.72 -6.65
C MET A 595 3.38 14.82 -5.97
N SER A 596 3.39 16.03 -6.55
CA SER A 596 2.56 17.15 -6.07
C SER A 596 2.16 18.05 -7.24
N LYS A 597 1.02 18.72 -7.10
CA LYS A 597 0.53 19.67 -8.11
C LYS A 597 1.47 20.87 -8.25
N SER A 598 2.11 21.29 -7.16
CA SER A 598 3.05 22.42 -7.16
C SER A 598 4.32 22.14 -7.94
N ILE A 599 4.80 20.90 -7.95
CA ILE A 599 5.97 20.49 -8.73
C ILE A 599 5.59 20.18 -10.17
N GLY A 600 4.33 19.82 -10.44
CA GLY A 600 3.84 19.49 -11.78
C GLY A 600 4.25 18.08 -12.25
N ASN A 601 4.59 17.20 -11.34
CA ASN A 601 5.06 15.84 -11.62
C ASN A 601 4.00 14.74 -11.36
N VAL A 602 2.74 15.13 -11.24
CA VAL A 602 1.65 14.19 -10.91
C VAL A 602 1.28 13.35 -12.14
N VAL A 603 1.26 12.02 -11.96
CA VAL A 603 0.71 11.07 -12.92
C VAL A 603 -0.71 10.74 -12.47
N VAL A 604 -1.69 11.05 -13.31
CA VAL A 604 -3.12 10.88 -13.01
C VAL A 604 -3.62 9.56 -13.58
N PRO A 605 -4.23 8.67 -12.77
CA PRO A 605 -4.73 7.37 -13.26
C PRO A 605 -5.69 7.49 -14.44
N ALA A 606 -6.64 8.41 -14.40
CA ALA A 606 -7.62 8.62 -15.47
C ALA A 606 -6.94 8.94 -16.81
N LYS A 607 -5.87 9.74 -16.80
CA LYS A 607 -5.10 10.06 -18.00
C LYS A 607 -4.37 8.84 -18.54
N VAL A 608 -3.77 8.03 -17.68
CA VAL A 608 -3.10 6.79 -18.07
C VAL A 608 -4.09 5.83 -18.71
N MET A 609 -5.26 5.63 -18.10
CA MET A 609 -6.30 4.75 -18.64
C MET A 609 -6.86 5.25 -19.97
N LYS A 610 -6.96 6.56 -20.17
CA LYS A 610 -7.41 7.16 -21.43
C LYS A 610 -6.39 6.99 -22.55
N GLN A 611 -5.10 6.96 -22.24
CA GLN A 611 -4.01 6.84 -23.22
C GLN A 611 -3.59 5.40 -23.48
N LEU A 612 -3.45 4.60 -22.43
CA LEU A 612 -2.86 3.27 -22.48
C LEU A 612 -3.83 2.16 -22.08
N GLY A 613 -4.80 2.47 -21.23
CA GLY A 613 -5.73 1.50 -20.68
C GLY A 613 -5.39 1.03 -19.26
N ALA A 614 -6.38 0.46 -18.60
CA ALA A 614 -6.24 -0.03 -17.23
C ALA A 614 -5.31 -1.25 -17.13
N ASP A 615 -5.35 -2.16 -18.11
CA ASP A 615 -4.48 -3.35 -18.09
C ASP A 615 -2.99 -2.99 -18.12
N ILE A 616 -2.61 -1.90 -18.79
CA ILE A 616 -1.21 -1.42 -18.75
C ILE A 616 -0.85 -0.91 -17.35
N LEU A 617 -1.73 -0.16 -16.72
CA LEU A 617 -1.52 0.32 -15.35
C LEU A 617 -1.43 -0.85 -14.36
N ARG A 618 -2.30 -1.85 -14.51
CA ARG A 618 -2.29 -3.07 -13.70
C ARG A 618 -1.00 -3.87 -13.92
N LEU A 619 -0.54 -3.98 -15.15
CA LEU A 619 0.71 -4.66 -15.46
C LEU A 619 1.91 -3.94 -14.84
N TRP A 620 1.90 -2.60 -14.85
CA TRP A 620 2.91 -1.81 -14.14
C TRP A 620 2.92 -2.13 -12.63
N VAL A 621 1.76 -2.18 -11.98
CA VAL A 621 1.65 -2.53 -10.55
C VAL A 621 2.27 -3.90 -10.28
N SER A 622 2.06 -4.88 -11.16
CA SER A 622 2.66 -6.21 -11.01
C SER A 622 4.19 -6.21 -11.19
N SER A 623 4.72 -5.27 -11.97
CA SER A 623 6.13 -5.22 -12.35
C SER A 623 7.06 -4.65 -11.29
N VAL A 624 6.53 -3.94 -10.30
CA VAL A 624 7.31 -3.19 -9.31
C VAL A 624 7.42 -3.93 -7.99
N ASP A 625 8.48 -3.64 -7.22
CA ASP A 625 8.57 -4.07 -5.82
C ASP A 625 7.72 -3.12 -4.96
N TYR A 626 6.43 -3.44 -4.86
CA TYR A 626 5.44 -2.61 -4.19
C TYR A 626 5.62 -2.51 -2.67
N GLN A 627 6.40 -3.39 -2.05
CA GLN A 627 6.67 -3.34 -0.60
C GLN A 627 7.56 -2.15 -0.22
N ALA A 628 8.28 -1.60 -1.20
CA ALA A 628 9.01 -0.35 -1.10
C ALA A 628 8.29 0.74 -1.92
N ASP A 629 8.79 1.97 -1.88
CA ASP A 629 8.28 3.05 -2.72
C ASP A 629 8.53 2.72 -4.20
N VAL A 630 7.56 3.01 -5.04
CA VAL A 630 7.57 2.66 -6.47
C VAL A 630 7.59 3.90 -7.34
N ARG A 631 8.20 3.78 -8.51
CA ARG A 631 8.30 4.86 -9.48
C ARG A 631 7.34 4.67 -10.64
N VAL A 632 6.73 5.76 -11.08
CA VAL A 632 5.85 5.79 -12.25
C VAL A 632 6.15 7.03 -13.10
N SER A 633 6.23 6.83 -14.40
CA SER A 633 6.41 7.90 -15.39
C SER A 633 5.86 7.43 -16.75
N ASP A 634 5.68 8.35 -17.69
CA ASP A 634 5.28 7.99 -19.04
C ASP A 634 6.27 7.02 -19.70
N ALA A 635 7.57 7.21 -19.47
CA ALA A 635 8.61 6.34 -20.02
C ALA A 635 8.52 4.92 -19.44
N ILE A 636 8.31 4.79 -18.12
CA ILE A 636 8.14 3.50 -17.45
C ILE A 636 6.88 2.79 -17.98
N LEU A 637 5.77 3.50 -18.10
CA LEU A 637 4.53 2.93 -18.61
C LEU A 637 4.63 2.48 -20.06
N LYS A 638 5.39 3.18 -20.90
CA LYS A 638 5.66 2.76 -22.29
C LYS A 638 6.46 1.47 -22.36
N GLN A 639 7.44 1.29 -21.47
CA GLN A 639 8.19 0.03 -21.38
C GLN A 639 7.28 -1.14 -20.98
N VAL A 640 6.39 -0.90 -20.03
CA VAL A 640 5.38 -1.91 -19.61
C VAL A 640 4.43 -2.23 -20.77
N ALA A 641 4.02 -1.23 -21.54
CA ALA A 641 3.18 -1.43 -22.73
C ALA A 641 3.85 -2.32 -23.79
N GLU A 642 5.18 -2.27 -23.93
CA GLU A 642 5.91 -3.17 -24.81
C GLU A 642 5.87 -4.62 -24.32
N VAL A 643 5.98 -4.85 -23.02
CA VAL A 643 5.82 -6.19 -22.42
C VAL A 643 4.40 -6.70 -22.66
N TYR A 644 3.41 -5.85 -22.44
CA TYR A 644 2.01 -6.18 -22.73
C TYR A 644 1.81 -6.61 -24.18
N ARG A 645 2.39 -5.88 -25.12
CA ARG A 645 2.30 -6.20 -26.55
C ARG A 645 2.84 -7.59 -26.85
N LYS A 646 3.94 -7.99 -26.23
CA LYS A 646 4.53 -9.34 -26.40
C LYS A 646 3.62 -10.43 -25.86
N ILE A 647 3.03 -10.22 -24.70
CA ILE A 647 2.07 -11.17 -24.10
C ILE A 647 0.84 -11.30 -25.00
N ARG A 648 0.30 -10.19 -25.46
CA ARG A 648 -0.86 -10.18 -26.35
C ARG A 648 -0.58 -10.86 -27.69
N ASN A 649 0.58 -10.63 -28.29
CA ASN A 649 1.00 -11.30 -29.52
C ASN A 649 1.11 -12.81 -29.34
N THR A 650 1.58 -13.27 -28.20
CA THR A 650 1.62 -14.70 -27.86
C THR A 650 0.23 -15.30 -27.81
N PHE A 651 -0.71 -14.65 -27.15
CA PHE A 651 -2.11 -15.07 -27.12
C PHE A 651 -2.69 -15.18 -28.53
N ARG A 652 -2.44 -14.19 -29.35
CA ARG A 652 -2.94 -14.13 -30.72
C ARG A 652 -2.35 -15.24 -31.58
N PHE A 653 -1.06 -15.51 -31.47
CA PHE A 653 -0.39 -16.58 -32.20
C PHE A 653 -0.96 -17.96 -31.81
N LEU A 654 -1.04 -18.23 -30.52
CA LEU A 654 -1.57 -19.51 -30.02
C LEU A 654 -3.02 -19.71 -30.45
N HIS A 655 -3.86 -18.72 -30.27
CA HIS A 655 -5.27 -18.80 -30.65
C HIS A 655 -5.44 -18.94 -32.17
N GLY A 656 -4.68 -18.17 -32.93
CA GLY A 656 -4.75 -18.19 -34.40
C GLY A 656 -4.40 -19.53 -35.00
N ASN A 657 -3.49 -20.27 -34.36
CA ASN A 657 -3.07 -21.60 -34.81
C ASN A 657 -3.94 -22.75 -34.27
N LEU A 658 -5.03 -22.42 -33.58
CA LEU A 658 -6.05 -23.37 -33.09
C LEU A 658 -7.34 -23.27 -33.88
N PHE A 659 -7.39 -22.57 -35.00
CA PHE A 659 -8.61 -22.31 -35.76
C PHE A 659 -9.29 -23.60 -36.28
N ASP A 660 -8.53 -24.67 -36.52
CA ASP A 660 -8.98 -25.98 -37.00
C ASP A 660 -8.78 -27.08 -35.96
N PHE A 661 -8.70 -26.72 -34.68
CA PHE A 661 -8.44 -27.64 -33.58
C PHE A 661 -9.67 -27.72 -32.64
N ASP A 662 -10.18 -28.93 -32.48
CA ASP A 662 -11.20 -29.25 -31.49
C ASP A 662 -10.55 -30.16 -30.42
N PRO A 663 -10.49 -29.68 -29.15
CA PRO A 663 -9.85 -30.46 -28.08
C PRO A 663 -10.47 -31.80 -27.82
N LYS A 664 -11.76 -32.00 -28.17
CA LYS A 664 -12.46 -33.27 -27.98
C LYS A 664 -12.08 -34.34 -29.01
N THR A 665 -11.71 -33.93 -30.22
CA THR A 665 -11.45 -34.84 -31.33
C THR A 665 -10.00 -34.85 -31.83
N ASN A 666 -9.29 -33.73 -31.67
CA ASN A 666 -7.96 -33.52 -32.22
C ASN A 666 -6.81 -33.54 -31.20
N ALA A 667 -7.14 -33.49 -29.90
CA ALA A 667 -6.13 -33.52 -28.87
C ALA A 667 -5.37 -34.85 -28.86
N VAL A 668 -4.05 -34.77 -28.75
CA VAL A 668 -3.14 -35.92 -28.67
C VAL A 668 -2.90 -36.24 -27.19
N ALA A 669 -2.99 -37.51 -26.81
CA ALA A 669 -2.67 -37.92 -25.44
C ALA A 669 -1.22 -37.55 -25.08
N VAL A 670 -0.96 -37.18 -23.83
CA VAL A 670 0.36 -36.68 -23.39
C VAL A 670 1.47 -37.69 -23.70
N GLU A 671 1.23 -38.99 -23.47
CA GLU A 671 2.16 -40.08 -23.75
C GLU A 671 2.50 -40.25 -25.25
N ASP A 672 1.63 -39.79 -26.12
CA ASP A 672 1.78 -39.86 -27.57
C ASP A 672 2.33 -38.57 -28.20
N LEU A 673 2.53 -37.52 -27.42
CA LEU A 673 3.18 -36.29 -27.86
C LEU A 673 4.66 -36.55 -28.19
N ARG A 674 5.21 -35.77 -29.13
CA ARG A 674 6.65 -35.76 -29.36
C ARG A 674 7.40 -35.32 -28.12
N GLU A 675 8.65 -35.73 -27.96
CA GLU A 675 9.44 -35.38 -26.78
C GLU A 675 9.62 -33.86 -26.63
N VAL A 676 9.81 -33.13 -27.74
CA VAL A 676 9.91 -31.66 -27.68
C VAL A 676 8.59 -31.00 -27.21
N ASP A 677 7.46 -31.58 -27.58
CA ASP A 677 6.14 -31.08 -27.15
C ASP A 677 5.90 -31.42 -25.68
N GLN A 678 6.29 -32.59 -25.24
CA GLN A 678 6.32 -32.96 -23.81
C GLN A 678 7.22 -32.03 -23.00
N TYR A 679 8.38 -31.67 -23.53
CA TYR A 679 9.29 -30.71 -22.92
C TYR A 679 8.62 -29.34 -22.69
N MET A 680 7.87 -28.86 -23.65
CA MET A 680 7.14 -27.59 -23.49
C MET A 680 6.05 -27.67 -22.42
N LEU A 681 5.37 -28.83 -22.30
CA LEU A 681 4.42 -29.03 -21.17
C LEU A 681 5.13 -29.06 -19.83
N ILE A 682 6.34 -29.64 -19.75
CA ILE A 682 7.17 -29.62 -18.54
C ILE A 682 7.53 -28.19 -18.17
N LYS A 683 7.92 -27.38 -19.14
CA LYS A 683 8.20 -25.93 -18.92
C LYS A 683 6.94 -25.16 -18.50
N LEU A 684 5.80 -25.49 -19.10
CA LEU A 684 4.51 -24.92 -18.71
C LEU A 684 4.15 -25.31 -17.26
N ASN A 685 4.35 -26.55 -16.87
CA ASN A 685 4.12 -27.00 -15.48
C ASN A 685 4.96 -26.21 -14.49
N LYS A 686 6.23 -25.96 -14.82
CA LYS A 686 7.12 -25.14 -13.99
C LYS A 686 6.63 -23.69 -13.89
N LEU A 687 6.13 -23.14 -14.99
CA LEU A 687 5.52 -21.81 -14.99
C LEU A 687 4.27 -21.78 -14.08
N ILE A 688 3.39 -22.77 -14.21
CA ILE A 688 2.17 -22.87 -13.40
C ILE A 688 2.51 -22.89 -11.92
N ASP A 689 3.42 -23.77 -11.50
CA ASP A 689 3.83 -23.88 -10.10
C ASP A 689 4.47 -22.60 -9.59
N LYS A 690 5.37 -22.02 -10.36
CA LYS A 690 6.08 -20.78 -9.99
C LYS A 690 5.12 -19.60 -9.85
N VAL A 691 4.21 -19.42 -10.78
CA VAL A 691 3.24 -18.31 -10.77
C VAL A 691 2.22 -18.47 -9.65
N LYS A 692 1.68 -19.67 -9.46
CA LYS A 692 0.74 -19.95 -8.36
C LYS A 692 1.39 -19.69 -6.99
N LYS A 693 2.62 -20.18 -6.80
CA LYS A 693 3.39 -19.90 -5.58
C LYS A 693 3.63 -18.41 -5.38
N ALA A 694 3.97 -17.68 -6.44
CA ALA A 694 4.19 -16.24 -6.38
C ALA A 694 2.92 -15.49 -5.98
N TYR A 695 1.77 -15.85 -6.52
CA TYR A 695 0.50 -15.29 -6.09
C TYR A 695 0.22 -15.58 -4.61
N ASP A 696 0.44 -16.81 -4.16
CA ASP A 696 0.22 -17.21 -2.76
C ASP A 696 1.11 -16.43 -1.79
N GLU A 697 2.31 -16.06 -2.21
CA GLU A 697 3.30 -15.30 -1.44
C GLU A 697 3.23 -13.79 -1.68
N TYR A 698 2.27 -13.32 -2.46
CA TYR A 698 2.09 -11.91 -2.82
C TYR A 698 3.29 -11.31 -3.57
N GLU A 699 4.00 -12.13 -4.36
CA GLU A 699 5.16 -11.74 -5.15
C GLU A 699 4.78 -11.50 -6.62
N PHE A 700 4.07 -10.42 -6.88
CA PHE A 700 3.50 -10.15 -8.21
C PHE A 700 4.55 -9.83 -9.27
N ALA A 701 5.71 -9.30 -8.89
CA ALA A 701 6.83 -9.11 -9.81
C ALA A 701 7.35 -10.45 -10.36
N VAL A 702 7.32 -11.50 -9.56
CA VAL A 702 7.67 -12.87 -10.02
C VAL A 702 6.64 -13.36 -11.05
N VAL A 703 5.35 -13.09 -10.82
CA VAL A 703 4.29 -13.40 -11.81
C VAL A 703 4.55 -12.68 -13.13
N TYR A 704 4.79 -11.39 -13.07
CA TYR A 704 5.09 -10.55 -14.22
C TYR A 704 6.29 -11.06 -15.03
N HIS A 705 7.41 -11.25 -14.37
CA HIS A 705 8.63 -11.71 -15.05
C HIS A 705 8.52 -13.14 -15.58
N SER A 706 7.87 -14.02 -14.82
CA SER A 706 7.72 -15.42 -15.23
C SER A 706 6.87 -15.58 -16.49
N ILE A 707 5.74 -14.86 -16.56
CA ILE A 707 4.87 -14.89 -17.74
C ILE A 707 5.57 -14.24 -18.93
N HIS A 708 6.19 -13.08 -18.73
CA HIS A 708 6.92 -12.39 -19.79
C HIS A 708 8.05 -13.23 -20.34
N ASN A 709 8.88 -13.82 -19.48
CA ASN A 709 10.00 -14.66 -19.90
C ASN A 709 9.55 -15.92 -20.60
N PHE A 710 8.48 -16.56 -20.13
CA PHE A 710 7.92 -17.72 -20.80
C PHE A 710 7.45 -17.38 -22.22
N CYS A 711 6.74 -16.28 -22.39
CA CYS A 711 6.28 -15.82 -23.71
C CYS A 711 7.43 -15.47 -24.65
N THR A 712 8.50 -14.86 -24.16
CA THR A 712 9.60 -14.36 -24.99
C THR A 712 10.70 -15.38 -25.19
N ILE A 713 11.08 -16.14 -24.16
CA ILE A 713 12.22 -17.06 -24.19
C ILE A 713 11.77 -18.45 -24.60
N GLU A 714 10.84 -19.06 -23.89
CA GLU A 714 10.41 -20.43 -24.15
C GLU A 714 9.55 -20.52 -25.41
N LEU A 715 8.63 -19.60 -25.62
CA LEU A 715 7.72 -19.61 -26.74
C LEU A 715 8.28 -18.89 -27.96
N SER A 716 8.35 -17.58 -27.96
CA SER A 716 8.66 -16.79 -29.18
C SER A 716 10.04 -17.08 -29.76
N SER A 717 11.07 -17.23 -28.92
CA SER A 717 12.45 -17.44 -29.42
C SER A 717 12.77 -18.89 -29.76
N PHE A 718 11.92 -19.85 -29.43
CA PHE A 718 12.13 -21.25 -29.71
C PHE A 718 10.87 -21.94 -30.26
N TYR A 719 9.94 -22.32 -29.37
CA TYR A 719 8.84 -23.25 -29.70
C TYR A 719 7.91 -22.73 -30.79
N LEU A 720 7.47 -21.49 -30.70
CA LEU A 720 6.60 -20.88 -31.70
C LEU A 720 7.34 -20.55 -33.01
N ASP A 721 8.63 -20.37 -32.97
CA ASP A 721 9.41 -20.04 -34.15
C ASP A 721 9.62 -21.28 -35.06
N PHE A 722 10.12 -22.38 -34.51
CA PHE A 722 10.27 -23.58 -35.31
C PHE A 722 8.90 -24.23 -35.65
N ALA A 723 7.87 -23.98 -34.88
CA ALA A 723 6.52 -24.49 -35.10
C ALA A 723 5.97 -24.10 -36.48
N LYS A 724 6.36 -22.95 -37.01
CA LYS A 724 5.82 -22.43 -38.26
C LYS A 724 6.04 -23.37 -39.44
N ASP A 725 7.17 -24.10 -39.49
CA ASP A 725 7.45 -25.07 -40.55
C ASP A 725 6.59 -26.36 -40.44
N ILE A 726 5.89 -26.54 -39.33
CA ILE A 726 4.97 -27.66 -39.09
C ILE A 726 3.52 -27.20 -39.19
N VAL A 727 3.13 -26.22 -38.42
CA VAL A 727 1.71 -25.82 -38.31
C VAL A 727 1.19 -25.12 -39.54
N TYR A 728 2.05 -24.44 -40.33
CA TYR A 728 1.65 -23.81 -41.60
C TYR A 728 1.84 -24.75 -42.79
N ILE A 729 2.86 -25.61 -42.76
CA ILE A 729 3.34 -26.34 -43.91
C ILE A 729 2.69 -27.72 -44.04
N GLU A 730 2.59 -28.46 -42.93
CA GLU A 730 1.99 -29.78 -42.91
C GLU A 730 0.47 -29.75 -43.16
N HIS A 731 -0.12 -30.89 -43.56
CA HIS A 731 -1.57 -30.97 -43.69
C HIS A 731 -2.26 -30.95 -42.34
N ALA A 732 -3.57 -30.65 -42.36
CA ALA A 732 -4.33 -30.37 -41.13
C ALA A 732 -4.19 -31.45 -40.04
N ASP A 733 -4.32 -32.72 -40.40
CA ASP A 733 -4.31 -33.82 -39.44
C ASP A 733 -2.93 -34.49 -39.28
N HIS A 734 -1.85 -33.84 -39.73
CA HIS A 734 -0.51 -34.36 -39.52
C HIS A 734 -0.25 -34.58 -38.01
N PRO A 735 0.27 -35.75 -37.60
CA PRO A 735 0.50 -36.03 -36.18
C PRO A 735 1.33 -34.99 -35.44
N ASP A 736 2.41 -34.51 -36.04
CA ASP A 736 3.26 -33.46 -35.43
C ASP A 736 2.53 -32.14 -35.28
N ARG A 737 1.69 -31.81 -36.26
CA ARG A 737 0.87 -30.59 -36.19
C ARG A 737 -0.16 -30.68 -35.06
N ARG A 738 -0.89 -31.78 -34.94
CA ARG A 738 -1.86 -32.01 -33.87
C ARG A 738 -1.18 -32.09 -32.50
N SER A 739 0.01 -32.68 -32.44
CA SER A 739 0.82 -32.70 -31.23
C SER A 739 1.13 -31.26 -30.75
N MET A 740 1.61 -30.42 -31.66
CA MET A 740 1.90 -28.99 -31.32
C MET A 740 0.63 -28.21 -30.97
N GLN A 741 -0.45 -28.43 -31.70
CA GLN A 741 -1.72 -27.74 -31.38
C GLN A 741 -2.26 -28.14 -30.01
N THR A 742 -2.06 -29.38 -29.58
CA THR A 742 -2.42 -29.83 -28.23
C THR A 742 -1.67 -29.00 -27.18
N VAL A 743 -0.36 -28.80 -27.38
CA VAL A 743 0.47 -27.99 -26.48
C VAL A 743 0.06 -26.50 -26.55
N PHE A 744 -0.26 -25.97 -27.73
CA PHE A 744 -0.76 -24.62 -27.89
C PHE A 744 -2.06 -24.41 -27.11
N TYR A 745 -2.97 -25.38 -27.18
CA TYR A 745 -4.24 -25.36 -26.46
C TYR A 745 -4.02 -25.31 -24.94
N GLU A 746 -3.22 -26.22 -24.40
CA GLU A 746 -2.92 -26.27 -22.97
C GLU A 746 -2.18 -25.02 -22.51
N THR A 747 -1.24 -24.54 -23.32
CA THR A 747 -0.46 -23.32 -23.03
C THR A 747 -1.34 -22.08 -23.03
N LEU A 748 -2.22 -21.95 -24.02
CA LEU A 748 -3.13 -20.79 -24.11
C LEU A 748 -4.06 -20.70 -22.90
N LEU A 749 -4.71 -21.83 -22.56
CA LEU A 749 -5.59 -21.87 -21.38
C LEU A 749 -4.84 -21.53 -20.09
N ALA A 750 -3.66 -22.11 -19.91
CA ALA A 750 -2.85 -21.84 -18.72
C ALA A 750 -2.43 -20.38 -18.65
N LEU A 751 -1.90 -19.81 -19.73
CA LEU A 751 -1.46 -18.40 -19.76
C LEU A 751 -2.60 -17.42 -19.53
N VAL A 752 -3.76 -17.67 -20.12
CA VAL A 752 -4.94 -16.80 -19.91
C VAL A 752 -5.38 -16.80 -18.45
N LYS A 753 -5.46 -17.99 -17.86
CA LYS A 753 -5.85 -18.13 -16.45
C LYS A 753 -4.81 -17.54 -15.50
N LEU A 754 -3.52 -17.78 -15.73
CA LEU A 754 -2.43 -17.25 -14.91
C LEU A 754 -2.34 -15.72 -14.99
N SER A 755 -2.65 -15.13 -16.13
CA SER A 755 -2.60 -13.68 -16.33
C SER A 755 -3.92 -12.96 -15.97
N ALA A 756 -5.02 -13.69 -15.81
CA ALA A 756 -6.34 -13.09 -15.57
C ALA A 756 -6.41 -12.15 -14.36
N PRO A 757 -5.79 -12.44 -13.20
CA PRO A 757 -5.81 -11.49 -12.08
C PRO A 757 -5.12 -10.17 -12.39
N ILE A 758 -4.08 -10.17 -13.22
CA ILE A 758 -3.31 -8.97 -13.57
C ILE A 758 -3.93 -8.24 -14.77
N LEU A 759 -4.30 -8.98 -15.81
CA LEU A 759 -4.82 -8.47 -17.07
C LEU A 759 -6.26 -8.96 -17.32
N PRO A 760 -7.22 -8.59 -16.46
CA PRO A 760 -8.56 -9.17 -16.54
C PRO A 760 -9.30 -8.79 -17.82
N HIS A 761 -9.10 -7.59 -18.34
CA HIS A 761 -9.75 -7.15 -19.59
C HIS A 761 -9.24 -7.93 -20.78
N THR A 762 -7.93 -8.05 -20.92
CA THR A 762 -7.31 -8.79 -22.02
C THR A 762 -7.62 -10.28 -21.93
N ALA A 763 -7.60 -10.86 -20.73
CA ALA A 763 -7.92 -12.27 -20.52
C ALA A 763 -9.37 -12.57 -20.93
N ASP A 764 -10.32 -11.77 -20.52
CA ASP A 764 -11.74 -11.96 -20.91
C ASP A 764 -11.97 -11.60 -22.37
N GLU A 765 -11.30 -10.60 -22.91
CA GLU A 765 -11.37 -10.32 -24.36
C GLU A 765 -10.99 -11.56 -25.17
N LEU A 766 -9.87 -12.20 -24.83
CA LEU A 766 -9.48 -13.47 -25.47
C LEU A 766 -10.48 -14.58 -25.20
N TRP A 767 -10.94 -14.72 -23.97
CA TRP A 767 -11.89 -15.77 -23.56
C TRP A 767 -13.17 -15.73 -24.40
N PHE A 768 -13.68 -14.53 -24.70
CA PHE A 768 -14.86 -14.35 -25.51
C PHE A 768 -14.67 -14.83 -26.96
N HIS A 769 -13.44 -14.95 -27.45
CA HIS A 769 -13.11 -15.50 -28.77
C HIS A 769 -12.88 -17.02 -28.77
N LEU A 770 -12.77 -17.65 -27.58
CA LEU A 770 -12.56 -19.10 -27.49
C LEU A 770 -13.87 -19.85 -27.74
N THR A 771 -13.86 -20.82 -28.67
CA THR A 771 -15.05 -21.61 -29.03
C THR A 771 -15.16 -22.93 -28.26
N PHE A 772 -14.12 -23.31 -27.54
CA PHE A 772 -14.00 -24.58 -26.83
C PHE A 772 -14.11 -24.44 -25.31
N VAL A 773 -14.57 -23.28 -24.82
CA VAL A 773 -14.83 -23.03 -23.40
C VAL A 773 -16.34 -22.87 -23.17
N GLU A 774 -16.80 -23.28 -22.00
CA GLU A 774 -18.23 -23.25 -21.64
C GLU A 774 -18.56 -22.05 -20.76
N GLU A 775 -17.63 -21.59 -19.95
CA GLU A 775 -17.83 -20.49 -19.02
C GLU A 775 -17.90 -19.14 -19.76
N GLN A 776 -18.75 -18.24 -19.27
CA GLN A 776 -18.93 -16.91 -19.81
C GLN A 776 -17.70 -16.01 -19.67
N SER A 777 -16.88 -16.29 -18.66
CA SER A 777 -15.70 -15.49 -18.32
C SER A 777 -14.62 -16.39 -17.74
N VAL A 778 -13.36 -16.06 -17.99
CA VAL A 778 -12.22 -16.73 -17.34
C VAL A 778 -12.30 -16.60 -15.82
N GLN A 779 -12.96 -15.57 -15.31
CA GLN A 779 -13.16 -15.35 -13.88
C GLN A 779 -13.98 -16.46 -13.20
N LEU A 780 -14.72 -17.23 -13.98
CA LEU A 780 -15.54 -18.36 -13.53
C LEU A 780 -14.82 -19.70 -13.63
N THR A 781 -13.49 -19.67 -13.76
CA THR A 781 -12.65 -20.84 -13.84
C THR A 781 -11.66 -20.89 -12.68
N ASP A 782 -11.02 -22.01 -12.48
CA ASP A 782 -9.93 -22.16 -11.52
C ASP A 782 -8.57 -21.99 -12.19
N MET A 783 -7.54 -21.68 -11.38
CA MET A 783 -6.15 -21.65 -11.85
C MET A 783 -5.79 -22.98 -12.49
N PRO A 784 -4.89 -22.97 -13.50
CA PRO A 784 -4.51 -24.19 -14.18
C PRO A 784 -3.79 -25.15 -13.25
N GLU A 785 -4.04 -26.44 -13.45
CA GLU A 785 -3.31 -27.51 -12.80
C GLU A 785 -2.18 -28.00 -13.71
N THR A 786 -1.14 -28.56 -13.11
CA THR A 786 -0.04 -29.19 -13.86
C THR A 786 -0.50 -30.46 -14.54
N ILE A 787 0.09 -30.77 -15.69
CA ILE A 787 -0.20 -31.95 -16.48
C ILE A 787 0.89 -32.98 -16.21
N THR A 788 0.52 -34.22 -15.89
CA THR A 788 1.49 -35.30 -15.68
C THR A 788 2.14 -35.69 -17.01
N VAL A 789 3.46 -35.55 -17.10
CA VAL A 789 4.26 -35.93 -18.28
C VAL A 789 5.13 -37.15 -17.94
N PRO A 790 5.01 -38.25 -18.70
CA PRO A 790 5.84 -39.41 -18.45
C PRO A 790 7.33 -39.10 -18.63
N ASN A 791 8.18 -39.70 -17.81
CA ASN A 791 9.65 -39.54 -17.88
C ASN A 791 10.11 -38.06 -17.88
N SER A 792 9.41 -37.21 -17.16
CA SER A 792 9.62 -35.77 -17.21
C SER A 792 11.05 -35.34 -16.89
N GLU A 793 11.70 -35.95 -15.91
CA GLU A 793 13.09 -35.61 -15.53
C GLU A 793 14.07 -35.91 -16.66
N ALA A 794 13.95 -37.07 -17.31
CA ALA A 794 14.83 -37.45 -18.40
C ALA A 794 14.61 -36.58 -19.65
N THR A 795 13.35 -36.27 -19.97
CA THR A 795 13.00 -35.42 -21.12
C THR A 795 13.48 -33.98 -20.87
N GLU A 796 13.29 -33.47 -19.65
CA GLU A 796 13.76 -32.14 -19.29
C GLU A 796 15.27 -32.00 -19.36
N ASP A 797 16.03 -32.95 -18.77
CA ASP A 797 17.49 -32.95 -18.83
C ASP A 797 17.98 -32.98 -20.28
N LYS A 798 17.41 -33.85 -21.09
CA LYS A 798 17.76 -33.97 -22.50
C LYS A 798 17.57 -32.67 -23.27
N PHE A 799 16.41 -32.07 -23.16
CA PHE A 799 16.10 -30.82 -23.89
C PHE A 799 16.71 -29.57 -23.29
N ASP A 800 16.96 -29.51 -21.99
CA ASP A 800 17.75 -28.44 -21.40
C ASP A 800 19.18 -28.44 -21.92
N ARG A 801 19.78 -29.62 -22.07
CA ARG A 801 21.08 -29.78 -22.71
C ARG A 801 21.03 -29.43 -24.19
N PHE A 802 19.95 -29.79 -24.89
CA PHE A 802 19.73 -29.36 -26.27
C PHE A 802 19.61 -27.82 -26.37
N MET A 803 18.90 -27.18 -25.48
CA MET A 803 18.77 -25.70 -25.48
C MET A 803 20.12 -25.00 -25.25
N ALA A 804 20.98 -25.54 -24.39
CA ALA A 804 22.34 -25.07 -24.22
C ALA A 804 23.18 -25.19 -25.50
N PHE A 805 23.05 -26.32 -26.20
CA PHE A 805 23.69 -26.54 -27.51
C PHE A 805 23.14 -25.57 -28.56
N ARG A 806 21.83 -25.36 -28.57
CA ARG A 806 21.15 -24.41 -29.45
C ARG A 806 21.64 -22.98 -29.26
N ASP A 807 21.92 -22.55 -28.02
CA ASP A 807 22.49 -21.23 -27.76
C ASP A 807 23.84 -21.04 -28.50
N ASP A 808 24.68 -22.03 -28.53
CA ASP A 808 25.95 -22.01 -29.29
C ASP A 808 25.69 -21.94 -30.79
N VAL A 809 24.69 -22.67 -31.28
CA VAL A 809 24.29 -22.60 -32.71
C VAL A 809 23.80 -21.21 -33.06
N LEU A 810 22.99 -20.57 -32.20
CA LEU A 810 22.51 -19.22 -32.42
C LEU A 810 23.66 -18.19 -32.48
N LYS A 811 24.67 -18.34 -31.65
CA LYS A 811 25.88 -17.51 -31.70
C LYS A 811 26.63 -17.68 -33.02
N ALA A 812 26.77 -18.91 -33.48
CA ALA A 812 27.42 -19.21 -34.79
C ALA A 812 26.63 -18.60 -35.95
N LEU A 813 25.30 -18.72 -35.93
CA LEU A 813 24.42 -18.12 -36.94
C LEU A 813 24.48 -16.56 -36.93
N GLU A 814 24.55 -15.96 -35.76
CA GLU A 814 24.73 -14.51 -35.64
C GLU A 814 26.05 -14.03 -36.21
N THR A 815 27.13 -14.75 -35.95
CA THR A 815 28.44 -14.46 -36.54
C THR A 815 28.37 -14.54 -38.07
N ALA A 816 27.72 -15.58 -38.61
CA ALA A 816 27.56 -15.74 -40.06
C ALA A 816 26.73 -14.61 -40.69
N ARG A 817 25.72 -14.09 -40.00
CA ARG A 817 24.93 -12.93 -40.44
C ARG A 817 25.80 -11.66 -40.46
N ASN A 818 26.59 -11.43 -39.44
CA ASN A 818 27.48 -10.30 -39.32
C ASN A 818 28.56 -10.32 -40.41
N GLU A 819 29.04 -11.51 -40.76
CA GLU A 819 29.99 -11.73 -41.85
C GLU A 819 29.32 -11.78 -43.24
N LYS A 820 27.98 -11.63 -43.30
CA LYS A 820 27.19 -11.62 -44.54
C LYS A 820 27.28 -12.95 -45.34
N ILE A 821 27.56 -14.05 -44.68
CA ILE A 821 27.47 -15.39 -45.25
C ILE A 821 26.02 -15.75 -45.49
N ILE A 822 25.13 -15.40 -44.54
CA ILE A 822 23.70 -15.58 -44.61
C ILE A 822 22.97 -14.30 -44.24
N GLY A 823 21.75 -14.10 -44.72
CA GLY A 823 20.85 -13.04 -44.29
C GLY A 823 19.83 -13.53 -43.25
N LYS A 824 19.28 -14.73 -43.50
CA LYS A 824 18.28 -15.36 -42.62
C LYS A 824 18.75 -16.78 -42.26
N SER A 825 18.29 -17.30 -41.13
CA SER A 825 18.63 -18.64 -40.65
C SER A 825 18.30 -19.73 -41.67
N LEU A 826 17.20 -19.62 -42.41
CA LEU A 826 16.81 -20.55 -43.47
C LEU A 826 17.74 -20.55 -44.71
N GLU A 827 18.67 -19.62 -44.81
CA GLU A 827 19.70 -19.61 -45.83
C GLU A 827 20.93 -20.43 -45.44
N ALA A 828 20.95 -20.96 -44.20
CA ALA A 828 22.12 -21.65 -43.66
C ALA A 828 22.15 -23.13 -43.96
N ASN A 829 23.35 -23.63 -44.27
CA ASN A 829 23.77 -25.01 -44.09
C ASN A 829 24.61 -25.06 -42.81
N LEU A 830 24.05 -25.70 -41.80
CA LEU A 830 24.67 -25.79 -40.47
C LEU A 830 25.52 -27.07 -40.39
N LYS A 831 26.80 -26.90 -40.13
CA LYS A 831 27.75 -28.03 -39.96
C LYS A 831 28.16 -28.13 -38.50
N LEU A 832 27.75 -29.18 -37.86
CA LEU A 832 27.98 -29.44 -36.44
C LEU A 832 29.07 -30.50 -36.25
N TYR A 833 30.05 -30.15 -35.41
CA TYR A 833 31.15 -31.03 -34.99
C TYR A 833 31.14 -31.13 -33.47
N PRO A 834 30.08 -31.76 -32.90
CA PRO A 834 29.88 -31.78 -31.45
C PRO A 834 30.93 -32.64 -30.75
N ASN A 835 31.22 -32.34 -29.49
CA ASN A 835 32.01 -33.24 -28.68
C ASN A 835 31.23 -34.56 -28.45
N LYS A 836 31.88 -35.57 -27.90
CA LYS A 836 31.28 -36.90 -27.73
C LYS A 836 29.94 -36.88 -26.98
N GLU A 837 29.88 -36.13 -25.89
CA GLU A 837 28.67 -36.01 -25.09
C GLU A 837 27.49 -35.42 -25.88
N ASN A 838 27.75 -34.37 -26.62
CA ASN A 838 26.72 -33.71 -27.42
C ASN A 838 26.38 -34.44 -28.69
N GLN A 839 27.30 -35.26 -29.22
CA GLN A 839 27.02 -36.17 -30.33
C GLN A 839 25.99 -37.22 -29.92
N GLU A 840 26.14 -37.80 -28.72
CA GLU A 840 25.18 -38.73 -28.15
C GLU A 840 23.84 -38.06 -27.88
N LEU A 841 23.86 -36.80 -27.38
CA LEU A 841 22.66 -36.04 -27.17
C LEU A 841 21.87 -35.82 -28.45
N LEU A 842 22.53 -35.34 -29.52
CA LEU A 842 21.87 -35.04 -30.79
C LEU A 842 21.33 -36.32 -31.44
N ALA A 843 22.05 -37.43 -31.35
CA ALA A 843 21.62 -38.75 -31.86
C ALA A 843 20.36 -39.26 -31.12
N SER A 844 20.14 -38.87 -29.89
CA SER A 844 18.99 -39.25 -29.07
C SER A 844 17.72 -38.46 -29.39
N ILE A 845 17.84 -37.35 -30.12
CA ILE A 845 16.68 -36.50 -30.47
C ILE A 845 16.02 -37.07 -31.72
N LYS A 846 14.75 -37.39 -31.60
CA LYS A 846 13.95 -38.03 -32.67
C LYS A 846 13.37 -37.03 -33.66
N GLU A 847 13.21 -35.75 -33.24
CA GLU A 847 12.68 -34.69 -34.07
C GLU A 847 13.68 -34.26 -35.13
N ASN A 848 13.19 -33.64 -36.19
CA ASN A 848 14.04 -33.09 -37.25
C ASN A 848 14.88 -31.91 -36.73
N LEU A 849 16.17 -32.12 -36.60
CA LEU A 849 17.11 -31.13 -36.08
C LEU A 849 17.18 -29.88 -36.94
N SER A 850 17.05 -29.99 -38.28
CA SER A 850 17.00 -28.82 -39.14
C SER A 850 15.82 -27.90 -38.82
N GLN A 851 14.66 -28.48 -38.50
CA GLN A 851 13.50 -27.73 -38.05
C GLN A 851 13.74 -27.08 -36.68
N LEU A 852 14.31 -27.81 -35.72
CA LEU A 852 14.57 -27.31 -34.36
C LEU A 852 15.58 -26.14 -34.34
N PHE A 853 16.57 -26.16 -35.22
CA PHE A 853 17.53 -25.07 -35.37
C PHE A 853 17.09 -24.00 -36.38
N ILE A 854 16.00 -24.22 -37.10
CA ILE A 854 15.43 -23.29 -38.10
C ILE A 854 16.45 -23.00 -39.19
N VAL A 855 17.04 -24.04 -39.75
CA VAL A 855 17.98 -23.98 -40.87
C VAL A 855 17.51 -24.86 -42.02
N SER A 856 17.98 -24.60 -43.22
CA SER A 856 17.59 -25.36 -44.41
C SER A 856 18.31 -26.71 -44.50
N GLU A 857 19.56 -26.74 -44.12
CA GLU A 857 20.42 -27.90 -44.24
C GLU A 857 21.28 -28.09 -42.98
N LEU A 858 21.48 -29.32 -42.55
CA LEU A 858 22.26 -29.63 -41.38
C LEU A 858 23.03 -30.94 -41.59
N THR A 859 24.32 -30.94 -41.22
CA THR A 859 25.16 -32.13 -41.18
C THR A 859 25.88 -32.22 -39.84
N ILE A 860 26.01 -33.45 -39.32
CA ILE A 860 26.74 -33.74 -38.10
C ILE A 860 27.91 -34.64 -38.44
N SER A 861 29.12 -34.28 -38.04
CA SER A 861 30.37 -35.00 -38.29
C SER A 861 31.18 -35.11 -37.00
N GLU A 862 32.20 -35.91 -36.99
CA GLU A 862 33.10 -36.06 -35.84
C GLU A 862 33.84 -34.74 -35.55
N GLU A 863 34.09 -34.49 -34.27
CA GLU A 863 34.73 -33.25 -33.82
C GLU A 863 36.12 -33.00 -34.48
N ASN A 864 36.85 -34.09 -34.71
CA ASN A 864 38.18 -34.03 -35.35
C ASN A 864 38.13 -33.73 -36.86
N GLU A 865 36.96 -33.78 -37.47
CA GLU A 865 36.76 -33.45 -38.88
C GLU A 865 36.47 -31.96 -39.09
N ALA A 866 36.39 -31.19 -38.00
CA ALA A 866 36.06 -29.78 -38.09
C ALA A 866 37.13 -28.97 -38.85
N PRO A 867 36.75 -28.09 -39.79
CA PRO A 867 37.70 -27.22 -40.45
C PRO A 867 38.31 -26.20 -39.46
N ASN A 868 39.51 -25.71 -39.82
CA ASN A 868 40.28 -24.79 -38.93
C ASN A 868 39.53 -23.47 -38.65
N ASP A 869 38.66 -23.08 -39.53
CA ASP A 869 37.85 -21.85 -39.42
C ASP A 869 36.51 -22.04 -38.68
N ALA A 870 36.20 -23.28 -38.26
CA ALA A 870 35.00 -23.54 -37.45
C ALA A 870 35.10 -22.88 -36.09
N GLN A 871 33.98 -22.32 -35.64
CA GLN A 871 33.90 -21.66 -34.31
C GLN A 871 33.92 -22.72 -33.22
N SER A 872 34.70 -22.48 -32.18
CA SER A 872 34.85 -23.36 -31.03
C SER A 872 33.93 -22.90 -29.89
N PHE A 873 33.19 -23.86 -29.33
CA PHE A 873 32.31 -23.68 -28.18
C PHE A 873 32.55 -24.80 -27.16
N ALA A 874 32.01 -24.67 -25.97
CA ALA A 874 32.07 -25.73 -24.97
C ALA A 874 31.40 -27.05 -25.42
N THR A 875 30.45 -26.98 -26.33
CA THR A 875 29.67 -28.12 -26.87
C THR A 875 30.30 -28.80 -28.09
N GLY A 876 31.33 -28.18 -28.66
CA GLY A 876 32.02 -28.65 -29.88
C GLY A 876 32.32 -27.51 -30.81
N LYS A 877 32.46 -27.83 -32.11
CA LYS A 877 32.76 -26.82 -33.17
C LYS A 877 31.58 -26.69 -34.12
N ILE A 878 31.34 -25.51 -34.62
CA ILE A 878 30.22 -25.18 -35.50
C ILE A 878 30.74 -24.36 -36.69
N ALA A 879 30.35 -24.76 -37.91
CA ALA A 879 30.58 -23.99 -39.12
C ALA A 879 29.22 -23.68 -39.79
N VAL A 880 29.11 -22.50 -40.33
CA VAL A 880 27.90 -22.06 -41.05
C VAL A 880 28.30 -21.68 -42.48
N GLU A 881 27.64 -22.33 -43.43
CA GLU A 881 27.77 -22.05 -44.85
C GLU A 881 26.41 -21.67 -45.43
N LYS A 882 26.41 -21.12 -46.63
CA LYS A 882 25.18 -20.87 -47.36
C LYS A 882 24.61 -22.22 -47.85
N ALA A 883 23.30 -22.45 -47.66
CA ALA A 883 22.65 -23.64 -48.15
C ALA A 883 22.63 -23.70 -49.66
N GLU A 884 22.82 -24.96 -50.20
CA GLU A 884 22.80 -25.22 -51.62
C GLU A 884 21.40 -25.57 -52.10
N GLY A 885 21.07 -25.14 -53.33
CA GLY A 885 19.80 -25.44 -53.97
C GLY A 885 18.94 -24.17 -54.16
N GLU A 886 17.70 -24.40 -54.50
CA GLU A 886 16.71 -23.32 -54.71
C GLU A 886 15.76 -23.19 -53.54
N MET A 887 15.21 -22.00 -53.38
CA MET A 887 14.22 -21.74 -52.34
C MET A 887 12.87 -22.35 -52.73
N CYS A 888 12.32 -23.19 -51.87
CA CYS A 888 10.96 -23.68 -52.01
C CYS A 888 9.94 -22.53 -51.90
N GLU A 889 9.11 -22.36 -52.90
CA GLU A 889 8.11 -21.28 -52.92
C GLU A 889 7.13 -21.34 -51.76
N ARG A 890 6.79 -22.56 -51.31
CA ARG A 890 5.79 -22.79 -50.27
C ARG A 890 6.37 -22.67 -48.85
N SER A 891 7.48 -23.34 -48.56
CA SER A 891 8.07 -23.41 -47.21
C SER A 891 9.19 -22.40 -46.96
N ARG A 892 9.73 -21.80 -48.04
CA ARG A 892 10.89 -20.90 -48.00
C ARG A 892 12.22 -21.57 -47.58
N VAL A 893 12.21 -22.89 -47.36
CA VAL A 893 13.41 -23.68 -47.12
C VAL A 893 14.19 -23.85 -48.42
N ILE A 894 15.51 -23.71 -48.36
CA ILE A 894 16.40 -23.95 -49.51
C ILE A 894 16.70 -25.43 -49.59
N SER A 895 16.49 -26.06 -50.75
CA SER A 895 16.74 -27.48 -50.93
C SER A 895 17.19 -27.80 -52.32
N LYS A 896 18.08 -28.81 -52.43
CA LYS A 896 18.56 -29.33 -53.72
C LYS A 896 17.47 -30.06 -54.50
N ASP A 897 16.42 -30.49 -53.79
CA ASP A 897 15.33 -31.26 -54.43
C ASP A 897 14.18 -30.38 -54.94
N VAL A 898 14.29 -29.05 -54.84
CA VAL A 898 13.34 -28.14 -55.48
C VAL A 898 13.37 -28.38 -56.98
N GLY A 899 12.19 -28.65 -57.56
CA GLY A 899 12.05 -28.98 -58.95
C GLY A 899 12.22 -30.45 -59.28
N ALA A 900 12.51 -31.30 -58.30
CA ALA A 900 12.61 -32.74 -58.53
C ALA A 900 11.27 -33.39 -58.92
N ASN A 901 10.15 -32.80 -58.54
CA ASN A 901 8.84 -33.19 -59.04
C ASN A 901 8.46 -32.27 -60.21
N PRO A 902 8.44 -32.78 -61.45
CA PRO A 902 8.16 -31.93 -62.62
C PRO A 902 6.82 -31.21 -62.64
N LYS A 903 5.86 -31.75 -61.88
CA LYS A 903 4.52 -31.15 -61.75
C LYS A 903 4.55 -29.89 -60.88
N TYR A 904 5.52 -29.80 -59.98
CA TYR A 904 5.70 -28.70 -59.03
C TYR A 904 7.14 -28.21 -59.03
N PRO A 905 7.59 -27.56 -60.08
CA PRO A 905 9.01 -27.24 -60.28
C PRO A 905 9.60 -26.21 -59.33
N THR A 906 8.74 -25.52 -58.58
CA THR A 906 9.18 -24.54 -57.58
C THR A 906 9.09 -25.03 -56.15
N LEU A 907 8.69 -26.29 -55.95
CA LEU A 907 8.53 -26.89 -54.65
C LEU A 907 9.62 -27.97 -54.35
N SER A 908 10.00 -28.08 -53.09
CA SER A 908 10.74 -29.22 -52.59
C SER A 908 9.88 -30.51 -52.66
N LEU A 909 10.51 -31.68 -52.62
CA LEU A 909 9.77 -32.94 -52.67
C LEU A 909 8.74 -33.04 -51.55
N ARG A 910 9.09 -32.68 -50.35
CA ARG A 910 8.17 -32.63 -49.21
C ARG A 910 6.92 -31.80 -49.50
N ASN A 911 7.11 -30.60 -49.99
CA ASN A 911 6.02 -29.68 -50.27
C ASN A 911 5.20 -30.14 -51.51
N ALA A 912 5.85 -30.70 -52.51
CA ALA A 912 5.17 -31.28 -53.67
C ALA A 912 4.24 -32.44 -53.27
N GLU A 913 4.71 -33.35 -52.42
CA GLU A 913 3.90 -34.43 -51.89
C GLU A 913 2.68 -33.94 -51.08
N ILE A 914 2.88 -32.96 -50.26
CA ILE A 914 1.78 -32.39 -49.45
C ILE A 914 0.72 -31.78 -50.39
N VAL A 915 1.12 -30.95 -51.32
CA VAL A 915 0.19 -30.32 -52.27
C VAL A 915 -0.52 -31.37 -53.13
N GLU A 916 0.21 -32.36 -53.62
CA GLU A 916 -0.37 -33.38 -54.46
C GLU A 916 -1.39 -34.24 -53.72
N LYS A 917 -1.12 -34.60 -52.48
CA LYS A 917 -1.97 -35.46 -51.70
C LYS A 917 -3.18 -34.79 -51.09
N TYR A 918 -3.04 -33.54 -50.66
CA TYR A 918 -4.07 -32.88 -49.82
C TYR A 918 -4.74 -31.67 -50.49
N TYR A 919 -4.16 -31.08 -51.54
CA TYR A 919 -4.65 -29.84 -52.13
C TYR A 919 -4.94 -29.95 -53.62
N GLN A 920 -4.86 -31.10 -54.22
CA GLN A 920 -5.37 -31.32 -55.57
C GLN A 920 -6.86 -31.54 -55.54
N LYS A 921 -7.60 -30.78 -56.39
CA LYS A 921 -8.98 -31.12 -56.75
C LYS A 921 -8.97 -31.79 -58.11
#